data_4aba27952bd36b66246aa10f04ddbda2
#
_entry.id   4aba27952bd36b66246aa10f04ddbda2
#
_cell.length_a   1.000
_cell.length_b   1.000
_cell.length_c   1.000
_cell.angle_alpha   90.00
_cell.angle_beta   90.00
_cell.angle_gamma   90.00
#
_symmetry.space_group_name_H-M   'P 1'
#
loop_
_entity.id
_entity.type
_entity.pdbx_description
1 polymer ?
#
loop_
_entity_poly.entity_id
_entity_poly.type
_entity_poly.pdbx_seq_one_letter_code
_entity_poly.pdbx_strand_id
1 'polypeptide(L)'
;MTTDLTSLLDQLTLEEKVLVLTGRDMWSTHPLPSIGLRSIVLSDGPSGVRGEVWDERSPSLNLPSATALAASWDPDLAHRYGAVAASEARRKGVDVVLGPTINLHRSPLGGRHFEAYSEDPLLTSDLAVAVVRGLQDNGVGATPKHYVANDSETERFTLDAQVSDRALRELYLLAFEEAVTEARAWMVMSAYNSVNGTTMSEHDLLETPLNSEWGFDGVVVSDWTAVRSLDAAVAAQDLVMPGPDGPWGEELVAAVRDGRIDEGHVDRKVLRVLGLAARVGALDGFEPPAPPAEVDGRAVARETAVEGMVLVRNDGLLPVAPDTVRRVAVIGDNAVQARTQGGGSATVVPASVVSPLEGIRAAFPDAEVVWSLGAVVQQGVAALAPDAIENPATGEQGVRVRMLDAAGTELFVDDRFATEFVYVGGEAPIADVATLEVTTRWTPATTGPVRLGCAMAGRAWIHLDGELVGDVTVPVPSDDPGGAILGPPSASVEVEVEAGRTYDLRVVFHRDTSGGAPVGATALTVGTEPVVDDPDALVTEAAAAAADADLAILVVGTNSLVESEGHDRTTLALPGRQDDVVAAVAAANPNTLVVVNAGSPVLLPWRDDVAGILLGWFGGQEFGTALGDVVTGAAEPGGRLPTTWPAREEDVPVLDTTPTDGVLRYDEGIHIGYRAWLHAGTEPAHAFGHGLGYTTWDLGAPTATAGDDVTLTLPVTNTGERAGKTVVQVYASRGESAVERPVRWLVGHAVVRAEPGVTDDVELRLARRRFAHWADGWQVEPGGYDLHVGFAVDDLRHTATVTL
;
A
#
# COMPACT_ATOMS: atom_id res chain seq x y z
N MET A 1 -1.25 4.41 42.46
CA MET A 1 -0.21 5.47 42.31
C MET A 1 0.06 5.54 40.82
N THR A 2 -0.25 6.64 40.19
CA THR A 2 0.17 6.88 38.80
C THR A 2 1.68 6.99 38.79
N THR A 3 2.38 6.07 38.20
CA THR A 3 3.83 6.13 37.99
C THR A 3 4.13 7.40 37.19
N ASP A 4 5.00 8.25 37.73
CA ASP A 4 5.41 9.48 37.02
C ASP A 4 6.57 9.16 36.09
N LEU A 5 6.39 9.40 34.78
CA LEU A 5 7.42 9.14 33.78
C LEU A 5 8.73 9.87 34.06
N THR A 6 8.65 11.08 34.61
CA THR A 6 9.84 11.85 35.04
C THR A 6 10.64 11.13 36.11
N SER A 7 9.95 10.51 37.09
CA SER A 7 10.62 9.70 38.13
C SER A 7 11.28 8.44 37.56
N LEU A 8 10.82 7.90 36.44
CA LEU A 8 11.48 6.80 35.75
C LEU A 8 12.69 7.28 34.96
N LEU A 9 12.59 8.41 34.29
CA LEU A 9 13.69 9.06 33.58
C LEU A 9 14.86 9.33 34.49
N ASP A 10 14.59 9.84 35.72
CA ASP A 10 15.63 10.17 36.72
C ASP A 10 16.41 8.93 37.25
N GLN A 11 15.90 7.73 37.01
CA GLN A 11 16.56 6.47 37.38
C GLN A 11 17.53 5.96 36.33
N LEU A 12 17.48 6.51 35.11
CA LEU A 12 18.25 6.01 33.96
C LEU A 12 19.61 6.69 33.91
N THR A 13 20.64 5.89 33.62
CA THR A 13 21.94 6.42 33.20
C THR A 13 21.85 6.99 31.80
N LEU A 14 22.81 7.81 31.38
CA LEU A 14 22.86 8.36 30.03
C LEU A 14 22.89 7.25 28.95
N GLU A 15 23.64 6.17 29.21
CA GLU A 15 23.70 5.01 28.32
C GLU A 15 22.35 4.33 28.17
N GLU A 16 21.61 4.13 29.27
CA GLU A 16 20.26 3.56 29.25
C GLU A 16 19.28 4.48 28.52
N LYS A 17 19.37 5.79 28.70
CA LYS A 17 18.57 6.79 27.97
C LYS A 17 18.80 6.68 26.46
N VAL A 18 20.06 6.66 26.02
CA VAL A 18 20.42 6.54 24.60
C VAL A 18 19.99 5.18 24.04
N LEU A 19 20.12 4.10 24.84
CA LEU A 19 19.70 2.77 24.43
C LEU A 19 18.19 2.69 24.12
N VAL A 20 17.33 3.38 24.86
CA VAL A 20 15.88 3.46 24.63
C VAL A 20 15.55 4.16 23.31
N LEU A 21 16.42 5.03 22.82
CA LEU A 21 16.21 5.81 21.59
C LEU A 21 16.71 5.11 20.32
N THR A 22 17.18 3.87 20.43
CA THR A 22 17.67 3.07 19.31
C THR A 22 16.97 1.71 19.26
N GLY A 23 16.82 1.13 18.08
CA GLY A 23 16.33 -0.23 17.92
C GLY A 23 17.26 -1.26 18.57
N ARG A 24 16.69 -2.32 19.14
CA ARG A 24 17.42 -3.51 19.56
C ARG A 24 17.77 -4.38 18.36
N ASP A 25 16.84 -4.49 17.46
CA ASP A 25 16.90 -5.31 16.25
C ASP A 25 16.08 -4.65 15.13
N MET A 26 15.72 -5.39 14.11
CA MET A 26 14.99 -4.88 12.96
C MET A 26 13.59 -4.33 13.32
N TRP A 27 12.91 -4.89 14.35
CA TRP A 27 11.50 -4.62 14.61
C TRP A 27 11.18 -4.24 16.05
N SER A 28 12.19 -4.19 16.94
CA SER A 28 11.90 -3.98 18.34
C SER A 28 12.88 -3.03 19.04
N THR A 29 12.38 -2.41 20.11
CA THR A 29 13.17 -1.52 20.98
C THR A 29 13.86 -2.31 22.10
N HIS A 30 14.85 -1.70 22.77
CA HIS A 30 15.50 -2.31 23.91
C HIS A 30 14.59 -2.35 25.16
N PRO A 31 14.51 -3.48 25.87
CA PRO A 31 13.87 -3.54 27.15
C PRO A 31 14.80 -2.94 28.24
N LEU A 32 14.22 -2.29 29.26
CA LEU A 32 14.90 -1.85 30.46
C LEU A 32 14.21 -2.40 31.71
N PRO A 33 14.56 -3.62 32.17
CA PRO A 33 13.94 -4.24 33.34
C PRO A 33 14.09 -3.44 34.61
N SER A 34 15.13 -2.58 34.72
CA SER A 34 15.38 -1.68 35.88
C SER A 34 14.20 -0.75 36.18
N ILE A 35 13.44 -0.36 35.16
CA ILE A 35 12.24 0.49 35.24
C ILE A 35 10.95 -0.22 34.83
N GLY A 36 11.00 -1.53 34.63
CA GLY A 36 9.82 -2.32 34.17
C GLY A 36 9.40 -2.07 32.74
N LEU A 37 10.32 -1.62 31.87
CA LEU A 37 10.08 -1.45 30.43
C LEU A 37 10.40 -2.75 29.70
N ARG A 38 9.39 -3.36 29.04
CA ARG A 38 9.60 -4.42 28.05
C ARG A 38 9.91 -3.82 26.67
N SER A 39 10.40 -4.64 25.77
CA SER A 39 10.53 -4.30 24.36
C SER A 39 9.18 -3.89 23.74
N ILE A 40 9.16 -2.86 22.92
CA ILE A 40 8.04 -2.48 22.04
C ILE A 40 8.30 -3.09 20.68
N VAL A 41 7.32 -3.79 20.12
CA VAL A 41 7.41 -4.44 18.81
C VAL A 41 6.66 -3.61 17.77
N LEU A 42 7.35 -3.29 16.68
CA LEU A 42 6.82 -2.57 15.51
C LEU A 42 6.66 -3.54 14.34
N SER A 43 5.71 -3.26 13.44
CA SER A 43 5.54 -4.04 12.21
C SER A 43 4.91 -3.20 11.11
N ASP A 44 5.32 -3.43 9.87
CA ASP A 44 4.56 -2.91 8.73
C ASP A 44 3.14 -3.44 8.72
N GLY A 45 2.21 -2.64 8.13
CA GLY A 45 0.81 -2.91 8.21
C GLY A 45 -0.12 -2.38 7.13
N PRO A 46 0.31 -1.61 6.09
CA PRO A 46 -0.62 -1.02 5.13
C PRO A 46 -1.48 -2.02 4.35
N SER A 47 -0.95 -3.21 4.02
CA SER A 47 -1.70 -4.28 3.35
C SER A 47 -2.06 -5.46 4.27
N GLY A 48 -1.88 -5.27 5.59
CA GLY A 48 -2.03 -6.27 6.65
C GLY A 48 -0.83 -6.26 7.59
N VAL A 49 -1.00 -6.75 8.81
CA VAL A 49 0.06 -6.73 9.82
C VAL A 49 0.93 -7.97 9.68
N ARG A 50 2.19 -7.79 9.27
CA ARG A 50 3.11 -8.89 9.02
C ARG A 50 3.63 -9.54 10.31
N GLY A 51 3.96 -8.77 11.32
CA GLY A 51 4.77 -9.19 12.46
C GLY A 51 6.27 -9.06 12.17
N GLU A 52 7.09 -9.77 12.92
CA GLU A 52 8.55 -9.67 12.84
C GLU A 52 9.16 -10.49 11.69
N VAL A 53 8.38 -11.35 11.00
CA VAL A 53 8.90 -12.27 9.98
C VAL A 53 7.97 -12.40 8.78
N TRP A 54 8.54 -12.61 7.58
CA TRP A 54 7.84 -13.09 6.39
C TRP A 54 7.86 -14.61 6.38
N ASP A 55 6.82 -15.25 6.90
CA ASP A 55 6.82 -16.70 7.09
C ASP A 55 5.42 -17.27 6.85
N GLU A 56 5.29 -18.17 5.91
CA GLU A 56 4.04 -18.85 5.59
C GLU A 56 3.53 -19.73 6.73
N ARG A 57 4.36 -20.06 7.73
CA ARG A 57 3.98 -20.76 8.97
C ARG A 57 3.33 -19.82 9.99
N SER A 58 3.49 -18.51 9.82
CA SER A 58 2.86 -17.45 10.62
C SER A 58 2.10 -16.47 9.72
N PRO A 59 1.05 -16.93 9.03
CA PRO A 59 0.38 -16.12 8.02
C PRO A 59 -0.33 -14.93 8.63
N SER A 60 -0.55 -13.91 7.80
CA SER A 60 -1.27 -12.69 8.12
C SER A 60 -2.53 -12.58 7.28
N LEU A 61 -3.50 -11.81 7.76
CA LEU A 61 -4.62 -11.40 6.94
C LEU A 61 -4.12 -10.38 5.90
N ASN A 62 -4.28 -10.68 4.62
CA ASN A 62 -4.00 -9.73 3.55
C ASN A 62 -5.26 -8.93 3.23
N LEU A 63 -5.26 -7.68 3.62
CA LEU A 63 -6.33 -6.71 3.39
C LEU A 63 -6.20 -6.09 2.00
N PRO A 64 -7.29 -5.55 1.41
CA PRO A 64 -7.21 -4.71 0.22
C PRO A 64 -6.27 -3.53 0.41
N SER A 65 -5.64 -3.09 -0.67
CA SER A 65 -4.71 -1.96 -0.67
C SER A 65 -5.34 -0.66 -0.15
N ALA A 66 -4.52 0.29 0.28
CA ALA A 66 -5.01 1.57 0.76
C ALA A 66 -5.80 2.35 -0.31
N THR A 67 -5.36 2.28 -1.59
CA THR A 67 -6.12 2.84 -2.72
C THR A 67 -7.48 2.17 -2.88
N ALA A 68 -7.57 0.84 -2.70
CA ALA A 68 -8.85 0.12 -2.72
C ALA A 68 -9.78 0.55 -1.58
N LEU A 69 -9.24 0.68 -0.36
CA LEU A 69 -9.99 1.22 0.78
C LEU A 69 -10.45 2.66 0.49
N ALA A 70 -9.58 3.50 -0.06
CA ALA A 70 -9.89 4.89 -0.38
C ALA A 70 -10.99 5.01 -1.45
N ALA A 71 -11.05 4.08 -2.38
CA ALA A 71 -12.13 4.04 -3.36
C ALA A 71 -13.52 3.81 -2.73
N SER A 72 -13.59 3.30 -1.50
CA SER A 72 -14.86 3.23 -0.78
C SER A 72 -15.40 4.60 -0.35
N TRP A 73 -14.55 5.61 -0.15
CA TRP A 73 -14.88 6.94 0.41
C TRP A 73 -15.60 6.84 1.78
N ASP A 74 -15.40 5.74 2.51
CA ASP A 74 -16.17 5.42 3.72
C ASP A 74 -15.29 5.40 4.97
N PRO A 75 -15.31 6.46 5.79
CA PRO A 75 -14.56 6.51 7.04
C PRO A 75 -14.97 5.45 8.07
N ASP A 76 -16.23 5.00 8.07
CA ASP A 76 -16.69 3.95 8.99
C ASP A 76 -16.08 2.60 8.60
N LEU A 77 -15.96 2.31 7.30
CA LEU A 77 -15.24 1.14 6.80
C LEU A 77 -13.74 1.23 7.12
N ALA A 78 -13.15 2.41 6.92
CA ALA A 78 -11.74 2.65 7.24
C ALA A 78 -11.44 2.46 8.74
N HIS A 79 -12.34 2.87 9.64
CA HIS A 79 -12.21 2.60 11.07
C HIS A 79 -12.24 1.09 11.36
N ARG A 80 -13.17 0.34 10.75
CA ARG A 80 -13.25 -1.13 10.90
C ARG A 80 -12.02 -1.84 10.32
N TYR A 81 -11.48 -1.33 9.21
CA TYR A 81 -10.23 -1.81 8.63
C TYR A 81 -9.07 -1.65 9.64
N GLY A 82 -8.95 -0.48 10.29
CA GLY A 82 -7.99 -0.24 11.37
C GLY A 82 -8.19 -1.17 12.57
N ALA A 83 -9.43 -1.46 12.95
CA ALA A 83 -9.74 -2.40 14.03
C ALA A 83 -9.32 -3.84 13.70
N VAL A 84 -9.46 -4.28 12.45
CA VAL A 84 -8.93 -5.57 11.97
C VAL A 84 -7.41 -5.61 12.06
N ALA A 85 -6.74 -4.56 11.59
CA ALA A 85 -5.28 -4.45 11.69
C ALA A 85 -4.81 -4.53 13.16
N ALA A 86 -5.53 -3.88 14.10
CA ALA A 86 -5.24 -3.97 15.53
C ALA A 86 -5.40 -5.40 16.08
N SER A 87 -6.43 -6.12 15.65
CA SER A 87 -6.65 -7.52 16.05
C SER A 87 -5.50 -8.42 15.59
N GLU A 88 -5.07 -8.27 14.34
CA GLU A 88 -3.91 -8.99 13.78
C GLU A 88 -2.60 -8.61 14.49
N ALA A 89 -2.38 -7.33 14.77
CA ALA A 89 -1.21 -6.85 15.51
C ALA A 89 -1.12 -7.55 16.87
N ARG A 90 -2.22 -7.56 17.63
CA ARG A 90 -2.27 -8.24 18.94
C ARG A 90 -2.02 -9.74 18.84
N ARG A 91 -2.59 -10.40 17.81
CA ARG A 91 -2.37 -11.83 17.57
C ARG A 91 -0.88 -12.14 17.34
N LYS A 92 -0.16 -11.23 16.72
CA LYS A 92 1.27 -11.35 16.39
C LYS A 92 2.22 -10.74 17.43
N GLY A 93 1.70 -10.22 18.54
CA GLY A 93 2.50 -9.58 19.57
C GLY A 93 3.08 -8.21 19.18
N VAL A 94 2.50 -7.56 18.18
CA VAL A 94 2.87 -6.23 17.70
C VAL A 94 2.19 -5.15 18.54
N ASP A 95 2.93 -4.15 18.97
CA ASP A 95 2.47 -3.02 19.75
C ASP A 95 2.12 -1.80 18.91
N VAL A 96 2.84 -1.60 17.78
CA VAL A 96 2.71 -0.44 16.90
C VAL A 96 2.73 -0.89 15.45
N VAL A 97 1.73 -0.46 14.68
CA VAL A 97 1.65 -0.67 13.24
C VAL A 97 2.27 0.55 12.52
N LEU A 98 3.22 0.28 11.62
CA LEU A 98 3.87 1.27 10.75
C LEU A 98 2.95 1.60 9.56
N GLY A 99 1.93 2.35 9.85
CA GLY A 99 0.87 2.75 8.94
C GLY A 99 -0.19 3.61 9.65
N PRO A 100 -1.05 4.28 8.92
CA PRO A 100 -1.22 4.27 7.46
C PRO A 100 -0.17 5.08 6.69
N THR A 101 0.02 4.74 5.38
CA THR A 101 0.79 5.56 4.45
C THR A 101 -0.12 6.64 3.88
N ILE A 102 0.20 7.92 4.14
CA ILE A 102 -0.65 9.08 3.85
C ILE A 102 0.04 10.13 2.97
N ASN A 103 1.08 9.72 2.24
CA ASN A 103 1.60 10.50 1.13
C ASN A 103 0.53 10.60 0.02
N LEU A 104 0.62 11.59 -0.85
CA LEU A 104 -0.40 11.82 -1.88
C LEU A 104 -0.05 11.12 -3.20
N HIS A 105 -1.06 10.77 -3.98
CA HIS A 105 -0.91 10.35 -5.37
C HIS A 105 -0.53 11.58 -6.23
N ARG A 106 0.72 12.05 -6.08
CA ARG A 106 1.22 13.20 -6.83
C ARG A 106 1.39 12.88 -8.31
N SER A 107 2.03 11.74 -8.60
CA SER A 107 2.19 11.20 -9.94
C SER A 107 1.64 9.79 -10.02
N PRO A 108 0.91 9.42 -11.09
CA PRO A 108 0.44 8.04 -11.27
C PRO A 108 1.58 7.04 -11.53
N LEU A 109 2.82 7.50 -11.76
CA LEU A 109 4.01 6.65 -11.88
C LEU A 109 4.59 6.25 -10.51
N GLY A 110 4.17 6.86 -9.40
CA GLY A 110 4.70 6.56 -8.08
C GLY A 110 4.61 5.07 -7.73
N GLY A 111 5.74 4.45 -7.36
CA GLY A 111 5.85 3.01 -7.13
C GLY A 111 4.98 2.50 -5.98
N ARG A 112 4.80 3.30 -4.91
CA ARG A 112 3.97 2.99 -3.73
C ARG A 112 2.56 3.60 -3.79
N HIS A 113 2.09 3.97 -4.96
CA HIS A 113 0.76 4.54 -5.15
C HIS A 113 -0.33 3.66 -4.53
N PHE A 114 -0.25 2.33 -4.68
CA PHE A 114 -1.19 1.37 -4.11
C PHE A 114 -1.27 1.42 -2.58
N GLU A 115 -0.20 1.85 -1.90
CA GLU A 115 -0.08 1.89 -0.44
C GLU A 115 -0.65 3.20 0.13
N ALA A 116 -0.84 4.22 -0.70
CA ALA A 116 -1.42 5.52 -0.33
C ALA A 116 -2.91 5.58 -0.71
N TYR A 117 -3.63 6.57 -0.17
CA TYR A 117 -5.08 6.64 -0.30
C TYR A 117 -5.54 7.36 -1.57
N SER A 118 -5.12 8.60 -1.78
CA SER A 118 -5.74 9.48 -2.78
C SER A 118 -4.80 10.58 -3.29
N GLU A 119 -5.18 11.18 -4.41
CA GLU A 119 -4.61 12.44 -4.90
C GLU A 119 -5.19 13.67 -4.17
N ASP A 120 -6.32 13.51 -3.46
CA ASP A 120 -6.93 14.59 -2.70
C ASP A 120 -6.53 14.53 -1.22
N PRO A 121 -5.98 15.63 -0.67
CA PRO A 121 -5.49 15.65 0.71
C PRO A 121 -6.60 15.51 1.76
N LEU A 122 -7.86 15.96 1.46
CA LEU A 122 -8.97 15.84 2.38
C LEU A 122 -9.48 14.40 2.47
N LEU A 123 -9.67 13.72 1.32
CA LEU A 123 -10.07 12.32 1.30
C LEU A 123 -9.01 11.44 2.00
N THR A 124 -7.72 11.71 1.73
CA THR A 124 -6.60 11.03 2.42
C THR A 124 -6.68 11.26 3.93
N SER A 125 -6.96 12.48 4.37
CA SER A 125 -7.05 12.85 5.78
C SER A 125 -8.22 12.17 6.49
N ASP A 126 -9.42 12.25 5.94
CA ASP A 126 -10.65 11.69 6.54
C ASP A 126 -10.50 10.17 6.77
N LEU A 127 -9.89 9.45 5.79
CA LEU A 127 -9.66 8.00 5.91
C LEU A 127 -8.48 7.66 6.83
N ALA A 128 -7.41 8.44 6.79
CA ALA A 128 -6.27 8.27 7.69
C ALA A 128 -6.68 8.42 9.15
N VAL A 129 -7.43 9.46 9.48
CA VAL A 129 -7.99 9.69 10.83
C VAL A 129 -8.80 8.47 11.28
N ALA A 130 -9.65 7.93 10.40
CA ALA A 130 -10.48 6.78 10.71
C ALA A 130 -9.64 5.51 10.98
N VAL A 131 -8.64 5.20 10.14
CA VAL A 131 -7.74 4.04 10.34
C VAL A 131 -6.91 4.20 11.62
N VAL A 132 -6.34 5.38 11.88
CA VAL A 132 -5.59 5.67 13.11
C VAL A 132 -6.44 5.43 14.34
N ARG A 133 -7.69 5.93 14.35
CA ARG A 133 -8.64 5.67 15.44
C ARG A 133 -8.94 4.18 15.56
N GLY A 134 -9.19 3.49 14.45
CA GLY A 134 -9.46 2.04 14.44
C GLY A 134 -8.34 1.22 15.09
N LEU A 135 -7.08 1.57 14.85
CA LEU A 135 -5.92 0.97 15.50
C LEU A 135 -5.86 1.33 17.01
N GLN A 136 -5.91 2.61 17.34
CA GLN A 136 -5.63 3.11 18.69
C GLN A 136 -6.76 2.86 19.67
N ASP A 137 -8.02 2.90 19.25
CA ASP A 137 -9.18 2.52 20.06
C ASP A 137 -9.12 1.04 20.51
N ASN A 138 -8.35 0.22 19.77
CA ASN A 138 -8.08 -1.19 20.09
C ASN A 138 -6.69 -1.39 20.73
N GLY A 139 -6.05 -0.33 21.21
CA GLY A 139 -4.83 -0.37 22.00
C GLY A 139 -3.55 -0.71 21.23
N VAL A 140 -3.52 -0.47 19.92
CA VAL A 140 -2.34 -0.62 19.06
C VAL A 140 -1.94 0.75 18.52
N GLY A 141 -0.66 1.10 18.62
CA GLY A 141 -0.17 2.38 18.09
C GLY A 141 -0.26 2.43 16.56
N ALA A 142 -0.66 3.59 16.04
CA ALA A 142 -0.60 3.88 14.60
C ALA A 142 0.57 4.81 14.30
N THR A 143 1.16 4.68 13.11
CA THR A 143 2.31 5.46 12.65
C THR A 143 2.03 6.03 11.26
N PRO A 144 1.28 7.15 11.13
CA PRO A 144 1.17 7.84 9.86
C PRO A 144 2.54 8.10 9.24
N LYS A 145 2.70 7.79 7.94
CA LYS A 145 3.98 7.84 7.21
C LYS A 145 3.80 8.27 5.76
N HIS A 146 4.81 8.79 5.10
CA HIS A 146 6.14 9.17 5.58
C HIS A 146 6.18 10.71 5.64
N TYR A 147 6.49 11.28 6.79
CA TYR A 147 6.51 12.72 7.04
C TYR A 147 7.81 13.35 6.52
N VAL A 148 7.84 14.10 5.38
CA VAL A 148 6.79 14.51 4.46
C VAL A 148 7.33 14.52 3.03
N ALA A 149 6.42 14.57 2.04
CA ALA A 149 6.74 14.65 0.61
C ALA A 149 7.60 13.50 0.08
N ASN A 150 7.34 12.27 0.55
CA ASN A 150 7.87 11.03 -0.01
C ASN A 150 6.84 10.43 -0.98
N ASP A 151 6.62 11.11 -2.12
CA ASP A 151 5.57 10.76 -3.08
C ASP A 151 6.14 10.03 -4.32
N SER A 152 7.45 9.71 -4.32
CA SER A 152 8.16 8.94 -5.33
C SER A 152 9.27 8.10 -4.70
N GLU A 153 9.68 7.03 -5.39
CA GLU A 153 10.64 6.05 -4.89
C GLU A 153 12.04 6.23 -5.51
N THR A 154 12.11 6.86 -6.70
CA THR A 154 13.37 7.07 -7.41
C THR A 154 14.31 7.96 -6.60
N GLU A 155 15.50 7.43 -6.29
CA GLU A 155 16.53 8.10 -5.46
C GLU A 155 16.03 8.53 -4.07
N ARG A 156 15.00 7.89 -3.51
CA ARG A 156 14.31 8.28 -2.25
C ARG A 156 15.24 8.56 -1.08
N PHE A 157 16.41 7.89 -1.01
CA PHE A 157 17.40 8.12 0.06
C PHE A 157 18.18 9.43 -0.08
N THR A 158 18.28 10.00 -1.28
CA THR A 158 19.12 11.16 -1.58
C THR A 158 18.36 12.34 -2.19
N LEU A 159 17.13 12.08 -2.64
CA LEU A 159 16.24 13.07 -3.24
C LEU A 159 16.00 14.27 -2.32
N ASP A 160 16.07 15.49 -2.89
CA ASP A 160 15.59 16.73 -2.29
C ASP A 160 14.31 17.20 -2.98
N ALA A 161 13.17 17.09 -2.30
CA ALA A 161 11.89 17.59 -2.77
C ALA A 161 11.80 19.11 -2.54
N GLN A 162 11.79 19.88 -3.63
CA GLN A 162 11.65 21.35 -3.57
C GLN A 162 10.17 21.72 -3.65
N VAL A 163 9.58 22.03 -2.50
CA VAL A 163 8.14 22.25 -2.34
C VAL A 163 7.90 23.63 -1.74
N SER A 164 6.97 24.41 -2.31
CA SER A 164 6.60 25.71 -1.73
C SER A 164 5.93 25.52 -0.37
N ASP A 165 6.14 26.48 0.57
CA ASP A 165 5.51 26.43 1.90
C ASP A 165 4.00 26.31 1.80
N ARG A 166 3.38 26.99 0.86
CA ARG A 166 1.96 26.91 0.59
C ARG A 166 1.50 25.51 0.19
N ALA A 167 2.20 24.86 -0.75
CA ALA A 167 1.87 23.50 -1.17
C ALA A 167 2.09 22.49 -0.03
N LEU A 168 3.18 22.64 0.74
CA LEU A 168 3.40 21.83 1.94
C LEU A 168 2.21 21.92 2.90
N ARG A 169 1.76 23.13 3.23
CA ARG A 169 0.69 23.36 4.22
C ARG A 169 -0.70 22.98 3.72
N GLU A 170 -1.01 23.30 2.45
CA GLU A 170 -2.35 23.07 1.91
C GLU A 170 -2.58 21.64 1.40
N LEU A 171 -1.51 20.89 1.07
CA LEU A 171 -1.60 19.56 0.50
C LEU A 171 -0.88 18.50 1.36
N TYR A 172 0.45 18.52 1.39
CA TYR A 172 1.27 17.41 1.87
C TYR A 172 1.24 17.21 3.39
N LEU A 173 1.01 18.28 4.14
CA LEU A 173 0.94 18.25 5.61
C LEU A 173 -0.48 18.04 6.16
N LEU A 174 -1.56 18.23 5.34
CA LEU A 174 -2.93 18.22 5.84
C LEU A 174 -3.30 16.89 6.52
N ALA A 175 -3.02 15.77 5.87
CA ALA A 175 -3.36 14.46 6.43
C ALA A 175 -2.59 14.16 7.73
N PHE A 176 -1.35 14.62 7.83
CA PHE A 176 -0.56 14.51 9.08
C PHE A 176 -1.11 15.42 10.17
N GLU A 177 -1.47 16.67 9.84
CA GLU A 177 -2.11 17.61 10.77
C GLU A 177 -3.35 16.98 11.41
N GLU A 178 -4.27 16.45 10.59
CA GLU A 178 -5.53 15.87 11.11
C GLU A 178 -5.29 14.51 11.80
N ALA A 179 -4.36 13.69 11.35
CA ALA A 179 -3.99 12.46 12.05
C ALA A 179 -3.45 12.75 13.47
N VAL A 180 -2.75 13.87 13.66
CA VAL A 180 -2.24 14.32 14.96
C VAL A 180 -3.32 15.03 15.78
N THR A 181 -4.03 16.00 15.20
CA THR A 181 -4.96 16.85 15.96
C THR A 181 -6.30 16.16 16.22
N GLU A 182 -6.80 15.36 15.27
CA GLU A 182 -8.11 14.73 15.35
C GLU A 182 -8.03 13.28 15.86
N ALA A 183 -7.05 12.49 15.37
CA ALA A 183 -6.90 11.09 15.78
C ALA A 183 -5.88 10.86 16.89
N ARG A 184 -5.09 11.89 17.27
CA ARG A 184 -4.07 11.79 18.32
C ARG A 184 -3.09 10.64 18.07
N ALA A 185 -2.53 10.58 16.87
CA ALA A 185 -1.54 9.56 16.49
C ALA A 185 -0.45 9.40 17.56
N TRP A 186 -0.10 8.13 17.90
CA TRP A 186 0.89 7.84 18.94
C TRP A 186 2.33 7.84 18.41
N MET A 187 2.48 7.69 17.10
CA MET A 187 3.76 7.73 16.41
C MET A 187 3.60 8.40 15.06
N VAL A 188 4.68 8.98 14.52
CA VAL A 188 4.80 9.49 13.15
C VAL A 188 6.16 9.06 12.63
N MET A 189 6.25 8.63 11.37
CA MET A 189 7.52 8.22 10.75
C MET A 189 8.07 9.34 9.85
N SER A 190 9.31 9.78 10.12
CA SER A 190 10.02 10.72 9.27
C SER A 190 10.48 10.04 7.97
N ALA A 191 10.39 10.76 6.84
CA ALA A 191 10.72 10.24 5.52
C ALA A 191 12.25 10.13 5.26
N TYR A 192 12.61 9.40 4.20
CA TYR A 192 14.01 9.28 3.74
C TYR A 192 14.55 10.55 3.10
N ASN A 193 13.70 11.21 2.30
CA ASN A 193 14.07 12.33 1.45
C ASN A 193 14.42 13.60 2.23
N SER A 194 15.07 14.51 1.56
CA SER A 194 15.17 15.91 1.99
C SER A 194 13.97 16.71 1.48
N VAL A 195 13.64 17.77 2.20
CA VAL A 195 12.70 18.81 1.77
C VAL A 195 13.41 20.14 1.85
N ASN A 196 13.43 20.88 0.72
CA ASN A 196 14.04 22.20 0.63
C ASN A 196 15.47 22.27 1.19
N GLY A 197 16.26 21.22 0.92
CA GLY A 197 17.67 21.13 1.26
C GLY A 197 18.01 20.50 2.62
N THR A 198 17.01 20.07 3.41
CA THR A 198 17.25 19.45 4.71
C THR A 198 16.60 18.06 4.77
N THR A 199 17.36 17.04 5.20
CA THR A 199 16.83 15.68 5.34
C THR A 199 15.76 15.64 6.43
N MET A 200 14.69 14.86 6.21
CA MET A 200 13.52 14.89 7.07
C MET A 200 13.80 14.48 8.52
N SER A 201 14.74 13.56 8.76
CA SER A 201 15.15 13.20 10.14
C SER A 201 15.81 14.35 10.93
N GLU A 202 16.23 15.42 10.25
CA GLU A 202 16.91 16.58 10.84
C GLU A 202 16.12 17.88 10.65
N HIS A 203 14.94 17.79 9.99
CA HIS A 203 14.21 18.96 9.54
C HIS A 203 13.43 19.65 10.66
N ASP A 204 13.43 20.99 10.63
CA ASP A 204 12.65 21.81 11.55
C ASP A 204 11.13 21.54 11.49
N LEU A 205 10.62 21.00 10.40
CA LEU A 205 9.21 20.58 10.27
C LEU A 205 8.80 19.54 11.33
N LEU A 206 9.74 18.79 11.89
CA LEU A 206 9.47 17.88 13.02
C LEU A 206 9.18 18.64 14.34
N GLU A 207 9.70 19.86 14.48
CA GLU A 207 9.38 20.72 15.61
C GLU A 207 8.21 21.65 15.28
N THR A 208 8.27 22.34 14.14
CA THR A 208 7.24 23.27 13.67
C THR A 208 6.84 22.90 12.25
N PRO A 209 5.63 22.39 11.99
CA PRO A 209 4.43 22.48 12.86
C PRO A 209 4.18 21.27 13.77
N LEU A 210 4.81 20.11 13.56
CA LEU A 210 4.38 18.84 14.15
C LEU A 210 4.23 18.92 15.69
N ASN A 211 5.28 19.31 16.40
CA ASN A 211 5.27 19.37 17.86
C ASN A 211 4.60 20.65 18.38
N SER A 212 5.04 21.81 17.92
CA SER A 212 4.71 23.09 18.55
C SER A 212 3.36 23.65 18.13
N GLU A 213 2.95 23.49 16.85
CA GLU A 213 1.66 24.01 16.37
C GLU A 213 0.53 22.99 16.58
N TRP A 214 0.78 21.70 16.26
CA TRP A 214 -0.26 20.67 16.36
C TRP A 214 -0.31 19.96 17.70
N GLY A 215 0.71 20.18 18.55
CA GLY A 215 0.74 19.62 19.90
C GLY A 215 0.97 18.11 19.90
N PHE A 216 1.74 17.58 18.95
CA PHE A 216 2.10 16.16 18.90
C PHE A 216 2.89 15.76 20.15
N ASP A 217 2.37 14.79 20.88
CA ASP A 217 2.96 14.26 22.11
C ASP A 217 3.43 12.79 21.99
N GLY A 218 3.39 12.27 20.75
CA GLY A 218 3.84 10.93 20.41
C GLY A 218 5.34 10.84 20.09
N VAL A 219 5.75 9.76 19.46
CA VAL A 219 7.13 9.47 19.07
C VAL A 219 7.33 9.72 17.58
N VAL A 220 8.35 10.48 17.20
CA VAL A 220 8.85 10.53 15.82
C VAL A 220 9.85 9.39 15.65
N VAL A 221 9.46 8.32 14.94
CA VAL A 221 10.35 7.24 14.53
C VAL A 221 10.96 7.55 13.17
N SER A 222 12.20 7.15 12.93
CA SER A 222 12.78 7.22 11.60
C SER A 222 12.20 6.16 10.67
N ASP A 223 12.12 6.41 9.38
CA ASP A 223 12.13 5.32 8.43
C ASP A 223 13.42 4.50 8.57
N TRP A 224 13.42 3.25 8.10
CA TRP A 224 14.51 2.30 8.37
C TRP A 224 15.83 2.77 7.76
N THR A 225 16.84 3.06 8.59
CA THR A 225 18.13 3.65 8.22
C THR A 225 18.11 5.12 7.76
N ALA A 226 16.99 5.84 7.92
CA ALA A 226 16.87 7.24 7.49
C ALA A 226 17.72 8.22 8.30
N VAL A 227 18.03 7.90 9.55
CA VAL A 227 18.94 8.73 10.38
C VAL A 227 20.39 8.43 10.02
N ARG A 228 21.13 9.47 9.62
CA ARG A 228 22.50 9.35 9.08
C ARG A 228 23.55 10.08 9.90
N SER A 229 23.13 10.90 10.86
CA SER A 229 24.04 11.75 11.65
C SER A 229 23.56 11.96 13.08
N LEU A 230 24.41 12.60 13.89
CA LEU A 230 24.07 13.07 15.24
C LEU A 230 23.16 14.32 15.21
N ASP A 231 23.05 15.03 14.11
CA ASP A 231 22.24 16.26 14.02
C ASP A 231 20.74 15.95 14.23
N ALA A 232 20.30 14.76 13.82
CA ALA A 232 18.96 14.26 14.12
C ALA A 232 18.66 14.15 15.62
N ALA A 233 19.68 14.00 16.48
CA ALA A 233 19.51 13.99 17.94
C ALA A 233 19.19 15.37 18.53
N VAL A 234 19.59 16.45 17.85
CA VAL A 234 19.22 17.83 18.21
C VAL A 234 17.84 18.18 17.66
N ALA A 235 17.53 17.70 16.47
CA ALA A 235 16.20 17.82 15.87
C ALA A 235 15.14 17.03 16.66
N ALA A 236 13.88 17.10 16.23
CA ALA A 236 12.79 16.43 16.94
C ALA A 236 12.58 14.97 16.49
N GLN A 237 13.59 14.31 15.95
CA GLN A 237 13.63 12.87 15.72
C GLN A 237 13.80 12.15 17.06
N ASP A 238 12.90 11.20 17.43
CA ASP A 238 12.89 10.62 18.78
C ASP A 238 13.47 9.20 18.83
N LEU A 239 13.17 8.35 17.85
CA LEU A 239 13.56 6.93 17.84
C LEU A 239 14.21 6.57 16.51
N VAL A 240 15.39 5.94 16.57
CA VAL A 240 16.14 5.49 15.38
C VAL A 240 15.92 4.01 15.16
N MET A 241 15.44 3.66 13.99
CA MET A 241 15.25 2.28 13.54
C MET A 241 16.00 2.01 12.23
N PRO A 242 16.40 0.77 11.96
CA PRO A 242 16.42 -0.39 12.87
C PRO A 242 17.62 -0.37 13.80
N GLY A 243 17.70 -1.33 14.72
CA GLY A 243 18.90 -1.64 15.50
C GLY A 243 19.61 -2.91 15.00
N PRO A 244 20.74 -3.28 15.67
CA PRO A 244 21.40 -2.54 16.76
C PRO A 244 22.32 -1.42 16.26
N ASP A 245 22.62 -1.39 14.98
CA ASP A 245 23.54 -0.42 14.38
C ASP A 245 22.81 0.89 14.06
N GLY A 246 23.53 2.00 14.16
CA GLY A 246 22.98 3.33 13.85
C GLY A 246 23.93 4.43 14.28
N PRO A 247 23.68 5.70 13.91
CA PRO A 247 24.60 6.81 14.18
C PRO A 247 24.55 7.30 15.63
N TRP A 248 23.59 6.85 16.45
CA TRP A 248 23.49 7.28 17.84
C TRP A 248 24.35 6.41 18.78
N GLY A 249 23.82 5.58 19.61
CA GLY A 249 24.58 4.67 20.45
C GLY A 249 25.72 5.35 21.24
N GLU A 250 26.93 4.77 21.21
CA GLU A 250 28.10 5.28 21.92
C GLU A 250 28.53 6.68 21.48
N GLU A 251 28.30 7.05 20.21
CA GLU A 251 28.64 8.37 19.69
C GLU A 251 27.75 9.47 20.29
N LEU A 252 26.46 9.20 20.46
CA LEU A 252 25.54 10.14 21.11
C LEU A 252 25.89 10.29 22.60
N VAL A 253 26.21 9.19 23.30
CA VAL A 253 26.67 9.22 24.68
C VAL A 253 27.94 10.10 24.81
N ALA A 254 28.91 9.91 23.91
CA ALA A 254 30.12 10.72 23.89
C ALA A 254 29.80 12.20 23.60
N ALA A 255 28.93 12.49 22.66
CA ALA A 255 28.57 13.86 22.29
C ALA A 255 27.90 14.63 23.45
N VAL A 256 27.06 13.94 24.23
CA VAL A 256 26.43 14.53 25.41
C VAL A 256 27.48 14.78 26.50
N ARG A 257 28.37 13.82 26.79
CA ARG A 257 29.43 13.96 27.77
C ARG A 257 30.42 15.07 27.45
N ASP A 258 30.72 15.25 26.18
CA ASP A 258 31.60 16.31 25.70
C ASP A 258 30.90 17.68 25.60
N GLY A 259 29.61 17.76 25.89
CA GLY A 259 28.81 18.98 25.84
C GLY A 259 28.51 19.48 24.42
N ARG A 260 28.69 18.63 23.40
CA ARG A 260 28.28 18.95 22.00
C ARG A 260 26.76 18.90 21.81
N ILE A 261 26.10 18.03 22.58
CA ILE A 261 24.63 17.89 22.58
C ILE A 261 24.16 18.04 24.03
N ASP A 262 23.11 18.81 24.26
CA ASP A 262 22.50 18.98 25.58
C ASP A 262 21.70 17.72 25.95
N GLU A 263 21.92 17.19 27.16
CA GLU A 263 21.20 16.00 27.64
C GLU A 263 19.68 16.19 27.65
N GLY A 264 19.18 17.42 27.75
CA GLY A 264 17.76 17.72 27.67
C GLY A 264 17.09 17.32 26.35
N HIS A 265 17.84 17.25 25.23
CA HIS A 265 17.33 16.68 23.98
C HIS A 265 17.07 15.18 24.13
N VAL A 266 17.98 14.46 24.79
CA VAL A 266 17.84 13.01 25.06
C VAL A 266 16.66 12.77 26.00
N ASP A 267 16.60 13.53 27.11
CA ASP A 267 15.55 13.41 28.13
C ASP A 267 14.14 13.59 27.53
N ARG A 268 13.96 14.61 26.69
CA ARG A 268 12.69 14.85 26.01
C ARG A 268 12.24 13.64 25.17
N LYS A 269 13.16 13.06 24.41
CA LYS A 269 12.90 11.90 23.54
C LYS A 269 12.57 10.64 24.35
N VAL A 270 13.34 10.40 25.42
CA VAL A 270 13.07 9.26 26.32
C VAL A 270 11.68 9.36 26.94
N LEU A 271 11.26 10.54 27.41
CA LEU A 271 9.91 10.74 27.94
C LEU A 271 8.81 10.41 26.93
N ARG A 272 9.03 10.69 25.62
CA ARG A 272 8.09 10.34 24.55
C ARG A 272 8.02 8.83 24.35
N VAL A 273 9.17 8.14 24.31
CA VAL A 273 9.22 6.67 24.19
C VAL A 273 8.58 6.00 25.40
N LEU A 274 8.85 6.49 26.63
CA LEU A 274 8.17 5.99 27.83
C LEU A 274 6.66 6.27 27.80
N GLY A 275 6.25 7.41 27.24
CA GLY A 275 4.83 7.73 27.02
C GLY A 275 4.15 6.75 26.06
N LEU A 276 4.81 6.40 24.95
CA LEU A 276 4.35 5.37 24.03
C LEU A 276 4.28 4.01 24.75
N ALA A 277 5.33 3.62 25.47
CA ALA A 277 5.39 2.37 26.23
C ALA A 277 4.22 2.24 27.22
N ALA A 278 3.85 3.33 27.89
CA ALA A 278 2.69 3.36 28.77
C ALA A 278 1.37 3.15 28.01
N ARG A 279 1.22 3.79 26.83
CA ARG A 279 0.01 3.66 25.98
C ARG A 279 -0.19 2.24 25.46
N VAL A 280 0.88 1.56 25.04
CA VAL A 280 0.82 0.19 24.51
C VAL A 280 0.89 -0.90 25.59
N GLY A 281 0.99 -0.52 26.87
CA GLY A 281 1.09 -1.46 28.00
C GLY A 281 2.45 -2.18 28.06
N ALA A 282 3.52 -1.52 27.61
CA ALA A 282 4.89 -2.02 27.64
C ALA A 282 5.68 -1.55 28.87
N LEU A 283 5.05 -0.78 29.78
CA LEU A 283 5.68 -0.19 30.95
C LEU A 283 4.92 -0.59 32.22
N ASP A 284 5.62 -1.15 33.21
CA ASP A 284 5.04 -1.54 34.49
C ASP A 284 4.43 -0.34 35.22
N GLY A 285 3.30 -0.58 35.88
CA GLY A 285 2.59 0.46 36.67
C GLY A 285 1.58 1.27 35.85
N PHE A 286 1.45 0.99 34.56
CA PHE A 286 0.40 1.50 33.68
C PHE A 286 -0.59 0.40 33.32
N GLU A 287 -1.85 0.74 33.17
CA GLU A 287 -2.88 -0.22 32.78
C GLU A 287 -2.71 -0.59 31.31
N PRO A 288 -2.59 -1.88 30.96
CA PRO A 288 -2.51 -2.28 29.56
C PRO A 288 -3.80 -1.92 28.83
N PRO A 289 -3.73 -1.60 27.53
CA PRO A 289 -4.92 -1.31 26.76
C PRO A 289 -5.87 -2.52 26.77
N ALA A 290 -7.16 -2.23 26.64
CA ALA A 290 -8.18 -3.27 26.52
C ALA A 290 -7.87 -4.18 25.30
N PRO A 291 -8.22 -5.47 25.36
CA PRO A 291 -8.10 -6.32 24.19
C PRO A 291 -8.97 -5.77 23.05
N PRO A 292 -8.54 -5.91 21.78
CA PRO A 292 -9.32 -5.46 20.65
C PRO A 292 -10.69 -6.15 20.61
N ALA A 293 -11.66 -5.49 20.01
CA ALA A 293 -12.94 -6.09 19.71
C ALA A 293 -12.74 -7.32 18.79
N GLU A 294 -13.58 -8.33 18.97
CA GLU A 294 -13.60 -9.48 18.05
C GLU A 294 -14.17 -9.02 16.70
N VAL A 295 -13.39 -9.11 15.65
CA VAL A 295 -13.76 -8.70 14.29
C VAL A 295 -13.51 -9.86 13.33
N ASP A 296 -14.50 -10.17 12.48
CA ASP A 296 -14.27 -11.09 11.35
C ASP A 296 -13.45 -10.38 10.27
N GLY A 297 -12.13 -10.54 10.32
CA GLY A 297 -11.21 -9.88 9.41
C GLY A 297 -11.42 -10.28 7.95
N ARG A 298 -11.81 -11.53 7.64
CA ARG A 298 -12.11 -11.97 6.29
C ARG A 298 -13.36 -11.29 5.73
N ALA A 299 -14.40 -11.17 6.56
CA ALA A 299 -15.62 -10.45 6.16
C ALA A 299 -15.34 -8.98 5.86
N VAL A 300 -14.54 -8.29 6.70
CA VAL A 300 -14.14 -6.90 6.45
C VAL A 300 -13.24 -6.79 5.21
N ALA A 301 -12.31 -7.72 4.98
CA ALA A 301 -11.48 -7.72 3.77
C ALA A 301 -12.35 -7.86 2.50
N ARG A 302 -13.34 -8.79 2.50
CA ARG A 302 -14.29 -8.96 1.40
C ARG A 302 -15.15 -7.72 1.19
N GLU A 303 -15.70 -7.15 2.26
CA GLU A 303 -16.49 -5.91 2.20
C GLU A 303 -15.66 -4.76 1.63
N THR A 304 -14.42 -4.60 2.11
CA THR A 304 -13.51 -3.56 1.60
C THR A 304 -13.22 -3.74 0.11
N ALA A 305 -13.03 -4.98 -0.35
CA ALA A 305 -12.83 -5.25 -1.77
C ALA A 305 -14.07 -4.90 -2.61
N VAL A 306 -15.28 -5.27 -2.16
CA VAL A 306 -16.56 -4.92 -2.82
C VAL A 306 -16.77 -3.40 -2.87
N GLU A 307 -16.64 -2.74 -1.73
CA GLU A 307 -16.86 -1.30 -1.58
C GLU A 307 -15.78 -0.45 -2.27
N GLY A 308 -14.60 -1.03 -2.50
CA GLY A 308 -13.49 -0.42 -3.23
C GLY A 308 -13.55 -0.62 -4.74
N MET A 309 -14.25 -1.63 -5.25
CA MET A 309 -14.38 -1.83 -6.70
C MET A 309 -15.10 -0.67 -7.37
N VAL A 310 -14.48 -0.10 -8.41
CA VAL A 310 -15.03 1.04 -9.15
C VAL A 310 -15.52 0.58 -10.53
N LEU A 311 -16.81 0.62 -10.74
CA LEU A 311 -17.41 0.38 -12.06
C LEU A 311 -17.34 1.67 -12.87
N VAL A 312 -16.46 1.71 -13.88
CA VAL A 312 -16.25 2.93 -14.69
C VAL A 312 -16.99 2.90 -16.01
N ARG A 313 -17.39 1.70 -16.47
CA ARG A 313 -18.24 1.50 -17.66
C ARG A 313 -19.17 0.32 -17.46
N ASN A 314 -20.44 0.48 -17.86
CA ASN A 314 -21.43 -0.59 -17.90
C ASN A 314 -22.50 -0.30 -18.94
N ASP A 315 -22.41 -0.95 -20.08
CA ASP A 315 -23.40 -0.83 -21.17
C ASP A 315 -24.58 -1.81 -20.97
N GLY A 316 -24.94 -2.05 -19.70
CA GLY A 316 -26.04 -2.95 -19.31
C GLY A 316 -25.60 -4.42 -19.18
N LEU A 317 -24.29 -4.70 -19.14
CA LEU A 317 -23.76 -6.05 -18.95
C LEU A 317 -23.92 -6.51 -17.48
N LEU A 318 -23.60 -5.65 -16.54
CA LEU A 318 -23.64 -5.96 -15.11
C LEU A 318 -24.91 -5.40 -14.44
N PRO A 319 -25.47 -6.08 -13.42
CA PRO A 319 -25.08 -7.40 -12.95
C PRO A 319 -25.57 -8.53 -13.86
N VAL A 320 -24.82 -9.65 -13.88
CA VAL A 320 -25.17 -10.84 -14.66
C VAL A 320 -25.94 -11.82 -13.78
N ALA A 321 -27.15 -12.21 -14.20
CA ALA A 321 -27.89 -13.27 -13.50
C ALA A 321 -27.27 -14.64 -13.81
N PRO A 322 -26.77 -15.41 -12.80
CA PRO A 322 -26.03 -16.64 -13.03
C PRO A 322 -26.78 -17.71 -13.81
N ASP A 323 -28.10 -17.78 -13.64
CA ASP A 323 -28.98 -18.75 -14.30
C ASP A 323 -29.20 -18.45 -15.81
N THR A 324 -28.78 -17.29 -16.30
CA THR A 324 -28.85 -16.91 -17.70
C THR A 324 -27.61 -17.28 -18.52
N VAL A 325 -26.52 -17.67 -17.83
CA VAL A 325 -25.21 -17.95 -18.44
C VAL A 325 -24.89 -19.43 -18.33
N ARG A 326 -24.49 -20.05 -19.44
CA ARG A 326 -24.10 -21.46 -19.50
C ARG A 326 -22.61 -21.66 -19.67
N ARG A 327 -21.92 -20.69 -20.25
CA ARG A 327 -20.48 -20.73 -20.45
C ARG A 327 -19.85 -19.37 -20.19
N VAL A 328 -18.82 -19.34 -19.32
CA VAL A 328 -18.01 -18.18 -18.99
C VAL A 328 -16.58 -18.44 -19.43
N ALA A 329 -16.01 -17.54 -20.23
CA ALA A 329 -14.57 -17.52 -20.49
C ALA A 329 -13.89 -16.54 -19.52
N VAL A 330 -13.03 -17.03 -18.65
CA VAL A 330 -12.17 -16.21 -17.79
C VAL A 330 -10.78 -16.18 -18.41
N ILE A 331 -10.24 -14.99 -18.65
CA ILE A 331 -9.01 -14.80 -19.43
C ILE A 331 -8.04 -13.92 -18.63
N GLY A 332 -6.77 -14.29 -18.65
CA GLY A 332 -5.67 -13.53 -18.06
C GLY A 332 -4.83 -14.30 -17.06
N ASP A 333 -3.59 -13.89 -16.91
CA ASP A 333 -2.65 -14.39 -15.89
C ASP A 333 -3.14 -14.02 -14.48
N ASN A 334 -3.54 -12.75 -14.27
CA ASN A 334 -4.09 -12.27 -13.02
C ASN A 334 -5.42 -12.94 -12.62
N ALA A 335 -6.07 -13.69 -13.51
CA ALA A 335 -7.23 -14.48 -13.16
C ALA A 335 -6.90 -15.67 -12.24
N VAL A 336 -5.71 -16.24 -12.38
CA VAL A 336 -5.21 -17.37 -11.58
C VAL A 336 -4.21 -16.89 -10.54
N GLN A 337 -3.28 -16.04 -10.96
CA GLN A 337 -2.27 -15.43 -10.10
C GLN A 337 -2.84 -14.13 -9.52
N ALA A 338 -3.76 -14.24 -8.55
CA ALA A 338 -4.38 -13.05 -7.96
C ALA A 338 -3.32 -12.09 -7.41
N ARG A 339 -3.28 -10.87 -7.93
CA ARG A 339 -2.38 -9.82 -7.44
C ARG A 339 -3.13 -9.07 -6.35
N THR A 340 -2.86 -9.45 -5.11
CA THR A 340 -3.61 -8.98 -3.93
C THR A 340 -3.01 -7.77 -3.27
N GLN A 341 -1.74 -7.48 -3.55
CA GLN A 341 -0.92 -6.41 -2.97
C GLN A 341 0.21 -6.03 -3.92
N GLY A 342 0.79 -4.84 -3.77
CA GLY A 342 2.03 -4.46 -4.43
C GLY A 342 3.27 -5.06 -3.77
N GLY A 343 4.46 -4.70 -4.24
CA GLY A 343 5.74 -5.14 -3.68
C GLY A 343 6.23 -4.25 -2.54
N GLY A 344 7.26 -4.72 -1.83
CA GLY A 344 7.92 -3.94 -0.79
C GLY A 344 7.64 -4.38 0.64
N SER A 345 7.99 -3.53 1.60
CA SER A 345 7.89 -3.79 3.05
C SER A 345 6.45 -4.01 3.54
N ALA A 346 5.47 -3.43 2.86
CA ALA A 346 4.05 -3.57 3.19
C ALA A 346 3.47 -4.96 2.90
N THR A 347 4.23 -5.87 2.26
CA THR A 347 3.74 -7.19 1.88
C THR A 347 3.53 -8.12 3.07
N VAL A 348 2.54 -8.99 2.96
CA VAL A 348 2.24 -10.05 3.93
C VAL A 348 2.08 -11.39 3.21
N VAL A 349 2.25 -12.48 3.96
CA VAL A 349 2.01 -13.85 3.48
C VAL A 349 0.64 -14.30 3.99
N PRO A 350 -0.40 -14.37 3.14
CA PRO A 350 -1.73 -14.81 3.55
C PRO A 350 -1.80 -16.34 3.69
N ALA A 351 -2.69 -16.82 4.58
CA ALA A 351 -2.94 -18.26 4.71
C ALA A 351 -3.65 -18.87 3.49
N SER A 352 -4.41 -18.07 2.77
CA SER A 352 -5.10 -18.44 1.54
C SER A 352 -5.51 -17.18 0.76
N VAL A 353 -5.59 -17.31 -0.54
CA VAL A 353 -6.10 -16.28 -1.45
C VAL A 353 -7.20 -16.91 -2.31
N VAL A 354 -8.30 -16.21 -2.50
CA VAL A 354 -9.31 -16.60 -3.49
C VAL A 354 -9.02 -15.85 -4.78
N SER A 355 -8.60 -16.58 -5.81
CA SER A 355 -8.33 -16.01 -7.13
C SER A 355 -9.62 -15.56 -7.84
N PRO A 356 -9.54 -14.61 -8.79
CA PRO A 356 -10.67 -14.26 -9.65
C PRO A 356 -11.33 -15.45 -10.31
N LEU A 357 -10.56 -16.40 -10.82
CA LEU A 357 -11.08 -17.63 -11.45
C LEU A 357 -11.88 -18.48 -10.46
N GLU A 358 -11.38 -18.67 -9.24
CA GLU A 358 -12.08 -19.42 -8.19
C GLU A 358 -13.37 -18.70 -7.77
N GLY A 359 -13.32 -17.39 -7.60
CA GLY A 359 -14.48 -16.58 -7.26
C GLY A 359 -15.58 -16.65 -8.35
N ILE A 360 -15.21 -16.54 -9.63
CA ILE A 360 -16.14 -16.66 -10.75
C ILE A 360 -16.71 -18.08 -10.85
N ARG A 361 -15.90 -19.14 -10.66
CA ARG A 361 -16.39 -20.51 -10.60
C ARG A 361 -17.42 -20.72 -9.48
N ALA A 362 -17.19 -20.15 -8.31
CA ALA A 362 -18.13 -20.21 -7.20
C ALA A 362 -19.42 -19.41 -7.48
N ALA A 363 -19.30 -18.27 -8.17
CA ALA A 363 -20.43 -17.40 -8.49
C ALA A 363 -21.34 -17.94 -9.64
N PHE A 364 -20.80 -18.81 -10.51
CA PHE A 364 -21.50 -19.43 -11.65
C PHE A 364 -21.46 -20.98 -11.54
N PRO A 365 -22.06 -21.60 -10.50
CA PRO A 365 -21.90 -23.03 -10.22
C PRO A 365 -22.50 -23.95 -11.27
N ASP A 366 -23.48 -23.48 -12.07
CA ASP A 366 -24.16 -24.24 -13.11
C ASP A 366 -23.60 -23.97 -14.51
N ALA A 367 -22.64 -23.05 -14.66
CA ALA A 367 -22.00 -22.71 -15.93
C ALA A 367 -20.67 -23.47 -16.11
N GLU A 368 -20.32 -23.74 -17.35
CA GLU A 368 -18.97 -24.16 -17.72
C GLU A 368 -18.03 -22.95 -17.68
N VAL A 369 -17.10 -22.92 -16.71
CA VAL A 369 -16.10 -21.85 -16.61
C VAL A 369 -14.77 -22.35 -17.16
N VAL A 370 -14.40 -21.84 -18.34
CA VAL A 370 -13.13 -22.14 -19.01
C VAL A 370 -12.13 -21.01 -18.73
N TRP A 371 -10.83 -21.36 -18.68
CA TRP A 371 -9.76 -20.40 -18.49
C TRP A 371 -8.79 -20.42 -19.68
N SER A 372 -8.29 -19.25 -20.06
CA SER A 372 -7.22 -19.06 -21.03
C SER A 372 -6.23 -18.01 -20.51
N LEU A 373 -4.92 -18.26 -20.70
CA LEU A 373 -3.86 -17.36 -20.24
C LEU A 373 -3.89 -15.99 -20.95
N GLY A 374 -4.08 -15.98 -22.25
CA GLY A 374 -4.07 -14.77 -23.08
C GLY A 374 -2.70 -14.10 -23.20
N ALA A 375 -2.20 -13.55 -22.10
CA ALA A 375 -0.87 -12.94 -22.01
C ALA A 375 -0.22 -13.23 -20.66
N VAL A 376 1.10 -13.36 -20.63
CA VAL A 376 1.89 -13.45 -19.39
C VAL A 376 2.14 -12.05 -18.84
N VAL A 377 1.85 -11.87 -17.56
CA VAL A 377 2.11 -10.64 -16.79
C VAL A 377 3.35 -10.81 -15.92
N GLN A 378 3.64 -12.04 -15.50
CA GLN A 378 4.80 -12.36 -14.67
C GLN A 378 6.11 -12.06 -15.43
N GLN A 379 6.96 -11.25 -14.80
CA GLN A 379 8.32 -10.99 -15.25
C GLN A 379 9.31 -11.63 -14.28
N GLY A 380 10.45 -12.13 -14.80
CA GLY A 380 11.46 -12.78 -14.00
C GLY A 380 11.03 -14.12 -13.39
N VAL A 381 11.78 -14.56 -12.39
CA VAL A 381 11.60 -15.86 -11.72
C VAL A 381 10.47 -15.78 -10.69
N ALA A 382 9.48 -16.66 -10.85
CA ALA A 382 8.42 -16.87 -9.85
C ALA A 382 8.73 -18.14 -9.03
N ALA A 383 8.28 -18.17 -7.77
CA ALA A 383 8.41 -19.32 -6.88
C ALA A 383 7.80 -20.59 -7.50
N LEU A 384 8.38 -21.73 -7.20
CA LEU A 384 7.83 -23.03 -7.59
C LEU A 384 6.46 -23.23 -6.94
N ALA A 385 5.54 -23.86 -7.68
CA ALA A 385 4.22 -24.18 -7.14
C ALA A 385 4.36 -25.06 -5.89
N PRO A 386 3.65 -24.76 -4.79
CA PRO A 386 3.79 -25.50 -3.54
C PRO A 386 3.48 -27.01 -3.65
N ASP A 387 2.55 -27.40 -4.52
CA ASP A 387 2.20 -28.80 -4.80
C ASP A 387 3.21 -29.54 -5.68
N ALA A 388 4.17 -28.80 -6.29
CA ALA A 388 5.24 -29.35 -7.11
C ALA A 388 6.55 -29.63 -6.35
N ILE A 389 6.60 -29.32 -5.04
CA ILE A 389 7.83 -29.39 -4.24
C ILE A 389 7.68 -30.30 -3.00
N GLU A 390 8.70 -31.09 -2.70
CA GLU A 390 8.78 -31.95 -1.52
C GLU A 390 10.12 -31.72 -0.80
N ASN A 391 10.10 -31.49 0.49
CA ASN A 391 11.29 -31.39 1.33
C ASN A 391 11.98 -32.77 1.44
N PRO A 392 13.20 -32.93 0.94
CA PRO A 392 13.87 -34.24 0.88
C PRO A 392 14.21 -34.83 2.25
N ALA A 393 14.20 -34.01 3.31
CA ALA A 393 14.52 -34.46 4.67
C ALA A 393 13.29 -34.92 5.48
N THR A 394 12.12 -34.31 5.21
CA THR A 394 10.86 -34.62 5.93
C THR A 394 9.91 -35.48 5.12
N GLY A 395 10.00 -35.43 3.78
CA GLY A 395 9.03 -36.05 2.87
C GLY A 395 7.71 -35.31 2.78
N GLU A 396 7.61 -34.14 3.38
CA GLU A 396 6.43 -33.28 3.33
C GLU A 396 6.59 -32.22 2.24
N GLN A 397 5.51 -31.55 1.87
CA GLN A 397 5.55 -30.42 0.95
C GLN A 397 6.55 -29.36 1.42
N GLY A 398 7.40 -28.85 0.53
CA GLY A 398 8.29 -27.74 0.82
C GLY A 398 9.76 -27.96 0.48
N VAL A 399 10.60 -27.25 1.21
CA VAL A 399 12.06 -27.18 0.98
C VAL A 399 12.82 -27.16 2.31
N ARG A 400 14.09 -27.55 2.26
CA ARG A 400 15.04 -27.34 3.36
C ARG A 400 16.03 -26.26 2.98
N VAL A 401 16.15 -25.24 3.85
CA VAL A 401 17.15 -24.18 3.77
C VAL A 401 18.20 -24.42 4.84
N ARG A 402 19.47 -24.55 4.44
CA ARG A 402 20.61 -24.62 5.35
C ARG A 402 21.39 -23.32 5.24
N MET A 403 21.72 -22.73 6.37
CA MET A 403 22.47 -21.49 6.47
C MET A 403 23.89 -21.79 6.98
N LEU A 404 24.88 -21.37 6.20
CA LEU A 404 26.26 -21.71 6.45
C LEU A 404 27.10 -20.42 6.62
N ASP A 405 28.08 -20.46 7.52
CA ASP A 405 29.08 -19.39 7.66
C ASP A 405 30.12 -19.44 6.51
N ALA A 406 31.06 -18.51 6.50
CA ALA A 406 32.12 -18.42 5.51
C ALA A 406 33.09 -19.63 5.54
N ALA A 407 33.15 -20.40 6.64
CA ALA A 407 33.92 -21.62 6.79
C ALA A 407 33.14 -22.86 6.35
N GLY A 408 31.86 -22.73 5.99
CA GLY A 408 30.95 -23.81 5.63
C GLY A 408 30.34 -24.52 6.86
N THR A 409 30.39 -23.93 8.03
CA THR A 409 29.74 -24.46 9.24
C THR A 409 28.26 -24.17 9.20
N GLU A 410 27.42 -25.16 9.49
CA GLU A 410 25.99 -24.98 9.57
C GLU A 410 25.61 -24.17 10.83
N LEU A 411 24.99 -23.00 10.62
CA LEU A 411 24.52 -22.11 11.66
C LEU A 411 23.06 -22.34 12.00
N PHE A 412 22.23 -22.61 10.96
CA PHE A 412 20.78 -22.71 11.11
C PHE A 412 20.20 -23.61 10.00
N VAL A 413 19.10 -24.28 10.33
CA VAL A 413 18.30 -25.06 9.35
C VAL A 413 16.85 -24.62 9.46
N ASP A 414 16.26 -24.30 8.31
CA ASP A 414 14.88 -23.86 8.22
C ASP A 414 14.10 -24.72 7.21
N ASP A 415 13.05 -25.38 7.64
CA ASP A 415 12.14 -26.13 6.79
C ASP A 415 10.93 -25.27 6.43
N ARG A 416 10.82 -24.91 5.14
CA ARG A 416 9.84 -23.95 4.61
C ARG A 416 8.87 -24.63 3.65
N PHE A 417 7.67 -24.05 3.47
CA PHE A 417 6.62 -24.58 2.58
C PHE A 417 6.64 -23.97 1.18
N ALA A 418 7.40 -22.89 0.98
CA ALA A 418 7.55 -22.16 -0.27
C ALA A 418 9.02 -22.05 -0.66
N THR A 419 9.29 -21.63 -1.92
CA THR A 419 10.63 -21.37 -2.45
C THR A 419 10.94 -19.87 -2.55
N GLU A 420 10.13 -19.03 -1.91
CA GLU A 420 10.35 -17.60 -1.76
C GLU A 420 10.65 -17.31 -0.29
N PHE A 421 11.78 -16.69 -0.03
CA PHE A 421 12.27 -16.41 1.31
C PHE A 421 12.65 -14.93 1.44
N VAL A 422 12.17 -14.30 2.49
CA VAL A 422 12.66 -13.00 2.95
C VAL A 422 13.04 -13.16 4.42
N TYR A 423 14.32 -13.03 4.70
CA TYR A 423 14.87 -13.06 6.06
C TYR A 423 15.29 -11.65 6.45
N VAL A 424 14.47 -11.01 7.28
CA VAL A 424 14.69 -9.66 7.82
C VAL A 424 14.20 -9.68 9.27
N GLY A 425 15.13 -9.87 10.20
CA GLY A 425 14.78 -10.16 11.60
C GLY A 425 14.47 -11.65 11.84
N GLY A 426 13.84 -11.96 12.97
CA GLY A 426 13.53 -13.31 13.42
C GLY A 426 14.73 -14.05 14.02
N GLU A 427 14.65 -15.40 14.08
CA GLU A 427 15.66 -16.24 14.75
C GLU A 427 16.85 -16.61 13.87
N ALA A 428 16.75 -16.41 12.53
CA ALA A 428 17.80 -16.77 11.60
C ALA A 428 19.01 -15.82 11.75
N PRO A 429 20.24 -16.34 11.96
CA PRO A 429 21.43 -15.52 12.19
C PRO A 429 22.00 -14.96 10.89
N ILE A 430 21.19 -14.21 10.11
CA ILE A 430 21.52 -13.77 8.76
C ILE A 430 22.81 -12.95 8.69
N ALA A 431 23.13 -12.18 9.72
CA ALA A 431 24.36 -11.40 9.78
C ALA A 431 25.64 -12.26 9.61
N ASP A 432 25.62 -13.49 10.13
CA ASP A 432 26.75 -14.41 10.12
C ASP A 432 26.72 -15.39 8.92
N VAL A 433 25.62 -15.39 8.15
CA VAL A 433 25.42 -16.31 7.02
C VAL A 433 26.14 -15.82 5.77
N ALA A 434 27.01 -16.64 5.23
CA ALA A 434 27.66 -16.43 3.92
C ALA A 434 26.94 -17.15 2.77
N THR A 435 26.31 -18.29 3.07
CA THR A 435 25.70 -19.16 2.04
C THR A 435 24.36 -19.70 2.52
N LEU A 436 23.34 -19.63 1.66
CA LEU A 436 22.09 -20.38 1.81
C LEU A 436 22.09 -21.54 0.83
N GLU A 437 21.88 -22.76 1.33
CA GLU A 437 21.70 -23.97 0.52
C GLU A 437 20.24 -24.39 0.59
N VAL A 438 19.53 -24.31 -0.54
CA VAL A 438 18.11 -24.69 -0.66
C VAL A 438 18.04 -26.04 -1.37
N THR A 439 17.32 -27.01 -0.77
CA THR A 439 17.11 -28.35 -1.36
C THR A 439 15.64 -28.71 -1.37
N THR A 440 15.17 -29.23 -2.52
CA THR A 440 13.81 -29.74 -2.68
C THR A 440 13.77 -30.81 -3.76
N ARG A 441 12.76 -31.67 -3.72
CA ARG A 441 12.37 -32.52 -4.85
C ARG A 441 11.30 -31.79 -5.65
N TRP A 442 11.62 -31.47 -6.90
CA TRP A 442 10.74 -30.72 -7.78
C TRP A 442 10.15 -31.60 -8.86
N THR A 443 8.82 -31.54 -9.04
CA THR A 443 8.07 -32.27 -10.05
C THR A 443 7.37 -31.30 -10.99
N PRO A 444 7.94 -30.97 -12.18
CA PRO A 444 7.33 -30.04 -13.12
C PRO A 444 6.04 -30.60 -13.73
N ALA A 445 5.09 -29.70 -14.02
CA ALA A 445 3.82 -30.03 -14.65
C ALA A 445 3.90 -30.12 -16.19
N THR A 446 4.97 -29.61 -16.81
CA THR A 446 5.16 -29.52 -18.26
C THR A 446 6.40 -30.29 -18.71
N THR A 447 6.42 -30.73 -19.96
CA THR A 447 7.59 -31.33 -20.63
C THR A 447 8.16 -30.33 -21.63
N GLY A 448 9.46 -30.16 -21.67
CA GLY A 448 10.18 -29.28 -22.57
C GLY A 448 11.12 -28.32 -21.87
N PRO A 449 11.56 -27.25 -22.56
CA PRO A 449 12.46 -26.27 -21.98
C PRO A 449 11.73 -25.44 -20.94
N VAL A 450 12.37 -25.24 -19.78
CA VAL A 450 11.96 -24.32 -18.73
C VAL A 450 13.12 -23.42 -18.35
N ARG A 451 12.86 -22.18 -17.96
CA ARG A 451 13.89 -21.28 -17.46
C ARG A 451 13.91 -21.36 -15.92
N LEU A 452 14.81 -22.22 -15.40
CA LEU A 452 14.99 -22.40 -13.96
C LEU A 452 15.97 -21.35 -13.44
N GLY A 453 15.66 -20.69 -12.31
CA GLY A 453 16.48 -19.60 -11.84
C GLY A 453 16.23 -19.16 -10.42
N CYS A 454 16.79 -17.99 -10.10
CA CYS A 454 16.66 -17.34 -8.81
C CYS A 454 16.39 -15.85 -8.97
N ALA A 455 15.51 -15.29 -8.10
CA ALA A 455 15.48 -13.87 -7.84
C ALA A 455 16.27 -13.60 -6.55
N MET A 456 17.31 -12.75 -6.63
CA MET A 456 18.30 -12.57 -5.56
C MET A 456 19.24 -11.40 -5.88
N ALA A 457 20.00 -10.96 -4.86
CA ALA A 457 21.20 -10.14 -5.06
C ALA A 457 22.44 -10.91 -4.59
N GLY A 458 23.28 -11.38 -5.53
CA GLY A 458 24.43 -12.23 -5.27
C GLY A 458 24.67 -13.25 -6.37
N ARG A 459 25.26 -14.42 -6.02
CA ARG A 459 25.57 -15.50 -6.96
C ARG A 459 24.91 -16.80 -6.52
N ALA A 460 24.29 -17.52 -7.45
CA ALA A 460 23.74 -18.85 -7.18
C ALA A 460 24.25 -19.92 -8.16
N TRP A 461 24.52 -21.10 -7.63
CA TRP A 461 24.75 -22.33 -8.37
C TRP A 461 23.50 -23.20 -8.29
N ILE A 462 22.97 -23.57 -9.45
CA ILE A 462 21.76 -24.36 -9.59
C ILE A 462 22.14 -25.75 -10.04
N HIS A 463 21.79 -26.77 -9.25
CA HIS A 463 22.05 -28.17 -9.56
C HIS A 463 20.72 -28.91 -9.73
N LEU A 464 20.65 -29.76 -10.76
CA LEU A 464 19.51 -30.64 -11.03
C LEU A 464 20.03 -32.08 -11.15
N ASP A 465 19.46 -32.99 -10.31
CA ASP A 465 19.96 -34.39 -10.20
C ASP A 465 21.49 -34.48 -9.96
N GLY A 466 22.05 -33.50 -9.24
CA GLY A 466 23.49 -33.43 -8.92
C GLY A 466 24.38 -32.77 -9.98
N GLU A 467 23.88 -32.51 -11.18
CA GLU A 467 24.58 -31.77 -12.23
C GLU A 467 24.44 -30.25 -12.06
N LEU A 468 25.53 -29.50 -12.23
CA LEU A 468 25.51 -28.05 -12.28
C LEU A 468 24.90 -27.59 -13.60
N VAL A 469 23.67 -27.08 -13.57
CA VAL A 469 22.94 -26.59 -14.75
C VAL A 469 22.97 -25.07 -14.88
N GLY A 470 23.25 -24.34 -13.78
CA GLY A 470 23.30 -22.87 -13.80
C GLY A 470 24.34 -22.30 -12.84
N ASP A 471 25.01 -21.23 -13.29
CA ASP A 471 25.87 -20.36 -12.49
C ASP A 471 25.47 -18.94 -12.82
N VAL A 472 24.63 -18.36 -11.98
CA VAL A 472 23.99 -17.06 -12.22
C VAL A 472 24.44 -16.04 -11.19
N THR A 473 24.63 -14.79 -11.63
CA THR A 473 25.03 -13.68 -10.76
C THR A 473 24.18 -12.48 -11.06
N VAL A 474 23.64 -11.88 -9.99
CA VAL A 474 22.88 -10.63 -10.03
C VAL A 474 23.56 -9.65 -9.08
N PRO A 475 24.07 -8.51 -9.57
CA PRO A 475 24.71 -7.51 -8.71
C PRO A 475 23.69 -6.85 -7.78
N VAL A 476 24.16 -6.44 -6.60
CA VAL A 476 23.38 -5.58 -5.70
C VAL A 476 23.29 -4.18 -6.32
N PRO A 477 22.09 -3.61 -6.54
CA PRO A 477 21.96 -2.21 -6.91
C PRO A 477 22.59 -1.30 -5.83
N SER A 478 23.38 -0.31 -6.27
CA SER A 478 24.13 0.54 -5.34
C SER A 478 23.32 1.72 -4.80
N ASP A 479 22.20 2.03 -5.43
CA ASP A 479 21.35 3.19 -5.17
C ASP A 479 20.20 2.90 -4.20
N ASP A 480 19.63 1.69 -4.22
CA ASP A 480 18.68 1.21 -3.21
C ASP A 480 18.93 -0.26 -2.83
N PRO A 481 19.88 -0.56 -1.91
CA PRO A 481 20.14 -1.92 -1.46
C PRO A 481 18.95 -2.56 -0.72
N GLY A 482 18.08 -1.75 -0.11
CA GLY A 482 16.83 -2.20 0.55
C GLY A 482 15.80 -2.67 -0.47
N GLY A 483 15.62 -1.93 -1.55
CA GLY A 483 14.76 -2.31 -2.68
C GLY A 483 15.17 -3.64 -3.32
N ALA A 484 16.47 -3.94 -3.39
CA ALA A 484 17.00 -5.21 -3.90
C ALA A 484 16.64 -6.44 -3.03
N ILE A 485 16.28 -6.24 -1.75
CA ILE A 485 15.76 -7.30 -0.88
C ILE A 485 14.25 -7.44 -1.04
N LEU A 486 13.56 -6.32 -1.17
CA LEU A 486 12.09 -6.29 -1.25
C LEU A 486 11.55 -6.67 -2.65
N GLY A 487 12.34 -6.44 -3.71
CA GLY A 487 12.05 -6.80 -5.08
C GLY A 487 13.31 -7.30 -5.80
N PRO A 488 13.88 -8.47 -5.42
CA PRO A 488 15.16 -8.90 -5.95
C PRO A 488 15.09 -9.13 -7.46
N PRO A 489 16.07 -8.62 -8.22
CA PRO A 489 16.18 -8.91 -9.64
C PRO A 489 16.50 -10.39 -9.86
N SER A 490 16.15 -10.95 -11.03
CA SER A 490 16.23 -12.37 -11.29
C SER A 490 17.19 -12.73 -12.43
N ALA A 491 17.71 -13.98 -12.37
CA ALA A 491 18.45 -14.60 -13.45
C ALA A 491 18.08 -16.08 -13.57
N SER A 492 17.99 -16.59 -14.79
CA SER A 492 17.57 -17.95 -15.11
C SER A 492 18.43 -18.62 -16.17
N VAL A 493 18.40 -19.93 -16.23
CA VAL A 493 19.03 -20.77 -17.26
C VAL A 493 17.98 -21.72 -17.85
N GLU A 494 18.11 -22.02 -19.13
CA GLU A 494 17.22 -22.96 -19.78
C GLU A 494 17.63 -24.41 -19.47
N VAL A 495 16.67 -25.23 -19.03
CA VAL A 495 16.85 -26.65 -18.75
C VAL A 495 15.70 -27.47 -19.34
N GLU A 496 15.99 -28.68 -19.82
CA GLU A 496 14.97 -29.61 -20.31
C GLU A 496 14.39 -30.43 -19.16
N VAL A 497 13.09 -30.50 -19.06
CA VAL A 497 12.38 -31.28 -18.03
C VAL A 497 11.28 -32.14 -18.63
N GLU A 498 10.85 -33.17 -17.87
CA GLU A 498 9.73 -34.04 -18.20
C GLU A 498 8.62 -33.91 -17.17
N ALA A 499 7.37 -33.68 -17.63
CA ALA A 499 6.21 -33.60 -16.75
C ALA A 499 6.06 -34.88 -15.87
N GLY A 500 5.82 -34.67 -14.57
CA GLY A 500 5.63 -35.76 -13.60
C GLY A 500 6.93 -36.49 -13.20
N ARG A 501 8.08 -36.18 -13.77
CA ARG A 501 9.37 -36.67 -13.28
C ARG A 501 9.82 -35.80 -12.11
N THR A 502 10.23 -36.43 -11.02
CA THR A 502 10.78 -35.75 -9.85
C THR A 502 12.30 -35.57 -10.02
N TYR A 503 12.77 -34.34 -9.80
CA TYR A 503 14.18 -33.95 -9.87
C TYR A 503 14.68 -33.55 -8.48
N ASP A 504 15.91 -33.92 -8.13
CA ASP A 504 16.60 -33.39 -6.97
C ASP A 504 17.15 -31.98 -7.32
N LEU A 505 16.48 -30.92 -6.84
CA LEU A 505 16.90 -29.54 -7.05
C LEU A 505 17.67 -29.04 -5.83
N ARG A 506 18.90 -28.53 -6.09
CA ARG A 506 19.74 -27.90 -5.07
C ARG A 506 20.24 -26.55 -5.57
N VAL A 507 19.99 -25.50 -4.82
CA VAL A 507 20.50 -24.15 -5.10
C VAL A 507 21.46 -23.75 -3.98
N VAL A 508 22.64 -23.25 -4.34
CA VAL A 508 23.65 -22.74 -3.42
C VAL A 508 23.81 -21.25 -3.69
N PHE A 509 23.21 -20.43 -2.84
CA PHE A 509 23.22 -18.97 -2.95
C PHE A 509 24.31 -18.38 -2.06
N HIS A 510 25.25 -17.66 -2.67
CA HIS A 510 26.30 -16.90 -2.01
C HIS A 510 25.86 -15.43 -1.92
N ARG A 511 25.68 -14.97 -0.71
CA ARG A 511 25.28 -13.58 -0.46
C ARG A 511 26.41 -12.62 -0.84
N ASP A 512 26.06 -11.52 -1.50
CA ASP A 512 26.97 -10.40 -1.71
C ASP A 512 26.66 -9.30 -0.67
N THR A 513 27.56 -9.13 0.28
CA THR A 513 27.47 -8.10 1.33
C THR A 513 28.34 -6.87 1.01
N SER A 514 28.99 -6.82 -0.15
CA SER A 514 29.94 -5.76 -0.51
C SER A 514 29.28 -4.48 -1.02
N GLY A 515 28.02 -4.54 -1.49
CA GLY A 515 27.31 -3.44 -2.13
C GLY A 515 26.46 -2.56 -1.21
N GLY A 516 26.66 -2.65 0.13
CA GLY A 516 25.85 -1.88 1.09
C GLY A 516 24.51 -2.53 1.44
N ALA A 517 24.26 -3.78 0.99
CA ALA A 517 23.08 -4.53 1.42
C ALA A 517 23.05 -4.69 2.95
N PRO A 518 21.87 -4.57 3.59
CA PRO A 518 21.75 -4.74 5.03
C PRO A 518 22.32 -6.10 5.48
N VAL A 519 23.27 -6.09 6.42
CA VAL A 519 23.96 -7.30 6.89
C VAL A 519 22.96 -8.31 7.48
N GLY A 520 21.91 -7.80 8.17
CA GLY A 520 20.88 -8.62 8.80
C GLY A 520 19.70 -8.99 7.91
N ALA A 521 19.77 -8.79 6.58
CA ALA A 521 18.66 -9.06 5.67
C ALA A 521 19.11 -9.83 4.42
N THR A 522 18.23 -10.66 3.88
CA THR A 522 18.43 -11.34 2.59
C THR A 522 17.10 -11.82 2.01
N ALA A 523 17.01 -11.85 0.68
CA ALA A 523 15.90 -12.46 -0.03
C ALA A 523 16.40 -13.44 -1.09
N LEU A 524 15.65 -14.49 -1.31
CA LEU A 524 15.91 -15.49 -2.34
C LEU A 524 14.58 -16.10 -2.79
N THR A 525 14.30 -16.05 -4.08
CA THR A 525 13.26 -16.87 -4.70
C THR A 525 13.92 -17.89 -5.61
N VAL A 526 13.58 -19.17 -5.44
CA VAL A 526 13.99 -20.25 -6.35
C VAL A 526 12.76 -20.66 -7.16
N GLY A 527 12.87 -20.66 -8.49
CA GLY A 527 11.71 -20.97 -9.29
C GLY A 527 11.94 -20.94 -10.80
N THR A 528 10.87 -20.69 -11.53
CA THR A 528 10.91 -20.66 -13.00
C THR A 528 10.45 -19.33 -13.55
N GLU A 529 11.08 -18.90 -14.64
CA GLU A 529 10.64 -17.76 -15.43
C GLU A 529 9.71 -18.29 -16.55
N PRO A 530 8.53 -17.67 -16.76
CA PRO A 530 7.63 -18.10 -17.82
C PRO A 530 8.28 -18.00 -19.20
N VAL A 531 8.17 -19.05 -19.99
CA VAL A 531 8.59 -19.08 -21.41
C VAL A 531 7.35 -19.09 -22.28
N VAL A 532 7.26 -18.18 -23.23
CA VAL A 532 6.18 -18.10 -24.20
C VAL A 532 6.78 -18.20 -25.58
N ASP A 533 6.62 -19.37 -26.21
CA ASP A 533 7.14 -19.63 -27.55
C ASP A 533 6.35 -18.91 -28.65
N ASP A 534 5.03 -18.79 -28.49
CA ASP A 534 4.15 -18.15 -29.45
C ASP A 534 3.11 -17.23 -28.74
N PRO A 535 3.44 -15.96 -28.48
CA PRO A 535 2.51 -15.03 -27.88
C PRO A 535 1.24 -14.77 -28.74
N ASP A 536 1.32 -14.88 -30.06
CA ASP A 536 0.16 -14.68 -30.95
C ASP A 536 -0.82 -15.85 -30.84
N ALA A 537 -0.34 -17.07 -30.60
CA ALA A 537 -1.18 -18.21 -30.31
C ALA A 537 -2.01 -18.01 -29.06
N LEU A 538 -1.42 -17.48 -27.96
CA LEU A 538 -2.13 -17.20 -26.71
C LEU A 538 -3.27 -16.18 -26.90
N VAL A 539 -3.03 -15.12 -27.68
CA VAL A 539 -4.07 -14.13 -28.01
C VAL A 539 -5.19 -14.78 -28.83
N THR A 540 -4.83 -15.65 -29.80
CA THR A 540 -5.79 -16.35 -30.65
C THR A 540 -6.66 -17.33 -29.85
N GLU A 541 -6.05 -18.09 -28.93
CA GLU A 541 -6.74 -19.04 -28.04
C GLU A 541 -7.71 -18.30 -27.10
N ALA A 542 -7.30 -17.15 -26.54
CA ALA A 542 -8.14 -16.31 -25.69
C ALA A 542 -9.37 -15.80 -26.46
N ALA A 543 -9.17 -15.30 -27.68
CA ALA A 543 -10.28 -14.84 -28.54
C ALA A 543 -11.24 -15.99 -28.92
N ALA A 544 -10.71 -17.19 -29.20
CA ALA A 544 -11.52 -18.37 -29.48
C ALA A 544 -12.36 -18.82 -28.27
N ALA A 545 -11.74 -18.85 -27.08
CA ALA A 545 -12.44 -19.17 -25.84
C ALA A 545 -13.59 -18.19 -25.55
N ALA A 546 -13.37 -16.90 -25.81
CA ALA A 546 -14.36 -15.85 -25.66
C ALA A 546 -15.51 -15.97 -26.69
N ALA A 547 -15.22 -16.29 -27.95
CA ALA A 547 -16.20 -16.42 -29.01
C ALA A 547 -17.26 -17.52 -28.72
N ASP A 548 -16.88 -18.57 -27.99
CA ASP A 548 -17.73 -19.69 -27.62
C ASP A 548 -18.49 -19.46 -26.29
N ALA A 549 -18.25 -18.34 -25.59
CA ALA A 549 -18.82 -18.06 -24.29
C ALA A 549 -20.01 -17.09 -24.34
N ASP A 550 -20.96 -17.24 -23.40
CA ASP A 550 -22.05 -16.28 -23.19
C ASP A 550 -21.53 -14.98 -22.53
N LEU A 551 -20.43 -15.08 -21.74
CA LEU A 551 -19.77 -13.99 -21.03
C LEU A 551 -18.27 -14.19 -21.10
N ALA A 552 -17.52 -13.15 -21.45
CA ALA A 552 -16.06 -13.11 -21.35
C ALA A 552 -15.65 -12.15 -20.21
N ILE A 553 -14.83 -12.64 -19.27
CA ILE A 553 -14.28 -11.86 -18.16
C ILE A 553 -12.76 -11.88 -18.30
N LEU A 554 -12.17 -10.73 -18.62
CA LEU A 554 -10.73 -10.57 -18.66
C LEU A 554 -10.25 -9.96 -17.35
N VAL A 555 -9.20 -10.55 -16.76
CA VAL A 555 -8.50 -9.97 -15.60
C VAL A 555 -7.13 -9.53 -16.06
N VAL A 556 -6.99 -8.23 -16.26
CA VAL A 556 -5.75 -7.58 -16.69
C VAL A 556 -5.19 -6.73 -15.54
N GLY A 557 -3.90 -6.40 -15.57
CA GLY A 557 -3.34 -5.55 -14.52
C GLY A 557 -1.84 -5.59 -14.44
N THR A 558 -1.36 -5.20 -13.29
CA THR A 558 0.06 -5.15 -12.91
C THR A 558 0.41 -6.28 -11.94
N ASN A 559 1.58 -6.20 -11.33
CA ASN A 559 2.05 -7.10 -10.29
C ASN A 559 3.02 -6.36 -9.35
N SER A 560 3.52 -7.06 -8.33
CA SER A 560 4.45 -6.53 -7.33
C SER A 560 5.84 -6.15 -7.86
N LEU A 561 6.19 -6.50 -9.10
CA LEU A 561 7.43 -6.06 -9.76
C LEU A 561 7.21 -4.77 -10.57
N VAL A 562 5.95 -4.44 -10.89
CA VAL A 562 5.58 -3.20 -11.60
C VAL A 562 5.28 -2.09 -10.61
N GLU A 563 4.57 -2.43 -9.52
CA GLU A 563 4.19 -1.50 -8.47
C GLU A 563 4.80 -1.98 -7.15
N SER A 564 5.83 -1.30 -6.70
CA SER A 564 6.62 -1.70 -5.53
C SER A 564 7.28 -0.51 -4.85
N GLU A 565 7.62 -0.71 -3.59
CA GLU A 565 8.63 0.07 -2.90
C GLU A 565 10.00 -0.09 -3.57
N GLY A 566 10.78 0.99 -3.61
CA GLY A 566 12.15 1.05 -4.12
C GLY A 566 12.29 1.45 -5.58
N HIS A 567 11.21 1.55 -6.34
CA HIS A 567 11.24 2.08 -7.71
C HIS A 567 9.89 2.65 -8.14
N ASP A 568 9.92 3.63 -9.02
CA ASP A 568 8.75 4.17 -9.69
C ASP A 568 8.53 3.48 -11.03
N ARG A 569 7.29 3.52 -11.51
CA ARG A 569 6.92 3.02 -12.84
C ARG A 569 7.53 3.91 -13.93
N THR A 570 7.86 3.32 -15.06
CA THR A 570 8.37 4.04 -16.24
C THR A 570 7.29 4.33 -17.28
N THR A 571 6.12 3.73 -17.15
CA THR A 571 4.97 3.91 -18.04
C THR A 571 3.67 3.50 -17.34
N LEU A 572 2.56 4.05 -17.80
CA LEU A 572 1.20 3.67 -17.38
C LEU A 572 0.61 2.53 -18.24
N ALA A 573 1.32 2.04 -19.24
CA ALA A 573 0.85 0.92 -20.06
C ALA A 573 0.76 -0.37 -19.24
N LEU A 574 -0.18 -1.23 -19.59
CA LEU A 574 -0.24 -2.59 -19.05
C LEU A 574 0.99 -3.40 -19.49
N PRO A 575 1.59 -4.21 -18.62
CA PRO A 575 2.74 -5.03 -18.98
C PRO A 575 2.37 -6.13 -20.00
N GLY A 576 3.31 -6.46 -20.87
CA GLY A 576 3.17 -7.53 -21.86
C GLY A 576 2.16 -7.19 -22.97
N ARG A 577 1.39 -8.19 -23.41
CA ARG A 577 0.44 -8.09 -24.51
C ARG A 577 -1.03 -8.05 -24.08
N GLN A 578 -1.30 -7.58 -22.87
CA GLN A 578 -2.65 -7.57 -22.31
C GLN A 578 -3.62 -6.72 -23.15
N ASP A 579 -3.18 -5.57 -23.68
CA ASP A 579 -4.01 -4.72 -24.55
C ASP A 579 -4.42 -5.43 -25.84
N ASP A 580 -3.52 -6.22 -26.44
CA ASP A 580 -3.82 -7.02 -27.64
C ASP A 580 -4.87 -8.11 -27.34
N VAL A 581 -4.77 -8.74 -26.16
CA VAL A 581 -5.74 -9.75 -25.69
C VAL A 581 -7.11 -9.11 -25.51
N VAL A 582 -7.19 -7.96 -24.85
CA VAL A 582 -8.47 -7.25 -24.66
C VAL A 582 -9.10 -6.90 -26.01
N ALA A 583 -8.31 -6.35 -26.94
CA ALA A 583 -8.82 -5.98 -28.27
C ALA A 583 -9.32 -7.20 -29.05
N ALA A 584 -8.60 -8.33 -29.02
CA ALA A 584 -8.99 -9.55 -29.72
C ALA A 584 -10.26 -10.20 -29.12
N VAL A 585 -10.38 -10.21 -27.79
CA VAL A 585 -11.52 -10.76 -27.08
C VAL A 585 -12.76 -9.88 -27.26
N ALA A 586 -12.63 -8.55 -27.15
CA ALA A 586 -13.71 -7.61 -27.39
C ALA A 586 -14.28 -7.74 -28.82
N ALA A 587 -13.43 -7.95 -29.83
CA ALA A 587 -13.86 -8.21 -31.18
C ALA A 587 -14.57 -9.55 -31.34
N ALA A 588 -14.29 -10.55 -30.52
CA ALA A 588 -14.85 -11.90 -30.57
C ALA A 588 -16.17 -12.03 -29.79
N ASN A 589 -16.32 -11.28 -28.67
CA ASN A 589 -17.49 -11.37 -27.78
C ASN A 589 -17.96 -9.98 -27.33
N PRO A 590 -19.17 -9.52 -27.71
CA PRO A 590 -19.70 -8.22 -27.27
C PRO A 590 -20.00 -8.16 -25.76
N ASN A 591 -20.19 -9.31 -25.08
CA ASN A 591 -20.43 -9.41 -23.66
C ASN A 591 -19.10 -9.54 -22.90
N THR A 592 -18.20 -8.58 -23.13
CA THR A 592 -16.88 -8.55 -22.52
C THR A 592 -16.83 -7.60 -21.33
N LEU A 593 -16.49 -8.15 -20.17
CA LEU A 593 -16.13 -7.43 -18.95
C LEU A 593 -14.61 -7.44 -18.79
N VAL A 594 -14.00 -6.28 -18.63
CA VAL A 594 -12.60 -6.18 -18.23
C VAL A 594 -12.49 -5.77 -16.76
N VAL A 595 -11.80 -6.60 -15.99
CA VAL A 595 -11.46 -6.35 -14.58
C VAL A 595 -10.00 -5.90 -14.54
N VAL A 596 -9.76 -4.69 -14.03
CA VAL A 596 -8.40 -4.13 -13.91
C VAL A 596 -7.88 -4.37 -12.50
N ASN A 597 -6.90 -5.25 -12.36
CA ASN A 597 -6.23 -5.62 -11.11
C ASN A 597 -4.88 -4.91 -11.04
N ALA A 598 -4.88 -3.63 -10.65
CA ALA A 598 -3.71 -2.77 -10.54
C ALA A 598 -3.87 -1.82 -9.34
N GLY A 599 -2.80 -1.48 -8.67
CA GLY A 599 -2.84 -0.61 -7.48
C GLY A 599 -2.91 0.88 -7.80
N SER A 600 -2.61 1.26 -9.05
CA SER A 600 -2.56 2.63 -9.55
C SER A 600 -3.14 2.72 -10.96
N PRO A 601 -3.37 3.93 -11.51
CA PRO A 601 -3.88 4.10 -12.86
C PRO A 601 -3.02 3.41 -13.93
N VAL A 602 -3.71 2.78 -14.89
CA VAL A 602 -3.13 2.23 -16.12
C VAL A 602 -3.90 2.74 -17.33
N LEU A 603 -3.26 2.74 -18.50
CA LEU A 603 -3.93 3.12 -19.74
C LEU A 603 -4.94 2.05 -20.18
N LEU A 604 -6.09 2.48 -20.65
CA LEU A 604 -7.19 1.64 -21.14
C LEU A 604 -7.52 2.01 -22.59
N PRO A 605 -6.66 1.70 -23.56
CA PRO A 605 -6.85 2.15 -24.95
C PRO A 605 -8.12 1.59 -25.60
N TRP A 606 -8.58 0.45 -25.11
CA TRP A 606 -9.77 -0.29 -25.55
C TRP A 606 -11.05 0.04 -24.75
N ARG A 607 -11.03 1.08 -23.90
CA ARG A 607 -12.12 1.39 -22.96
C ARG A 607 -13.49 1.59 -23.65
N ASP A 608 -13.50 2.02 -24.90
CA ASP A 608 -14.73 2.26 -25.68
C ASP A 608 -15.22 1.02 -26.42
N ASP A 609 -14.44 -0.07 -26.45
CA ASP A 609 -14.70 -1.27 -27.24
C ASP A 609 -15.28 -2.44 -26.41
N VAL A 610 -15.40 -2.28 -25.08
CA VAL A 610 -15.88 -3.33 -24.17
C VAL A 610 -17.17 -2.91 -23.47
N ALA A 611 -18.02 -3.89 -23.12
CA ALA A 611 -19.33 -3.63 -22.50
C ALA A 611 -19.26 -3.22 -21.03
N GLY A 612 -18.21 -3.64 -20.31
CA GLY A 612 -18.01 -3.29 -18.91
C GLY A 612 -16.54 -3.19 -18.52
N ILE A 613 -16.24 -2.25 -17.60
CA ILE A 613 -14.90 -2.08 -17.01
C ILE A 613 -15.08 -1.91 -15.52
N LEU A 614 -14.44 -2.80 -14.76
CA LEU A 614 -14.43 -2.82 -13.30
C LEU A 614 -12.98 -2.71 -12.80
N LEU A 615 -12.66 -1.65 -12.07
CA LEU A 615 -11.35 -1.48 -11.43
C LEU A 615 -11.39 -2.21 -10.09
N GLY A 616 -10.59 -3.27 -9.95
CA GLY A 616 -10.57 -4.14 -8.78
C GLY A 616 -9.44 -3.83 -7.79
N TRP A 617 -8.51 -2.96 -8.16
CA TRP A 617 -7.30 -2.62 -7.40
C TRP A 617 -6.48 -3.85 -7.03
N PHE A 618 -5.63 -3.75 -6.00
CA PHE A 618 -5.10 -4.89 -5.26
C PHE A 618 -6.10 -5.22 -4.14
N GLY A 619 -6.99 -6.17 -4.41
CA GLY A 619 -8.19 -6.41 -3.62
C GLY A 619 -8.02 -7.30 -2.38
N GLY A 620 -6.77 -7.61 -1.96
CA GLY A 620 -6.53 -8.48 -0.81
C GLY A 620 -6.92 -9.95 -1.05
N GLN A 621 -6.84 -10.75 0.01
CA GLN A 621 -7.03 -12.21 -0.10
C GLN A 621 -8.45 -12.67 -0.49
N GLU A 622 -9.47 -11.82 -0.30
CA GLU A 622 -10.87 -12.12 -0.64
C GLU A 622 -11.30 -11.56 -2.02
N PHE A 623 -10.34 -11.09 -2.82
CA PHE A 623 -10.60 -10.42 -4.10
C PHE A 623 -11.51 -11.22 -5.02
N GLY A 624 -11.23 -12.53 -5.21
CA GLY A 624 -12.04 -13.37 -6.10
C GLY A 624 -13.48 -13.55 -5.60
N THR A 625 -13.68 -13.71 -4.29
CA THR A 625 -15.04 -13.79 -3.71
C THR A 625 -15.81 -12.50 -3.93
N ALA A 626 -15.18 -11.34 -3.65
CA ALA A 626 -15.76 -10.03 -3.86
C ALA A 626 -16.10 -9.77 -5.33
N LEU A 627 -15.23 -10.20 -6.26
CA LEU A 627 -15.47 -10.10 -7.70
C LEU A 627 -16.70 -10.90 -8.13
N GLY A 628 -16.82 -12.14 -7.65
CA GLY A 628 -18.00 -12.97 -7.92
C GLY A 628 -19.29 -12.32 -7.43
N ASP A 629 -19.30 -11.72 -6.24
CA ASP A 629 -20.46 -11.01 -5.70
C ASP A 629 -20.86 -9.80 -6.55
N VAL A 630 -19.86 -9.01 -6.95
CA VAL A 630 -20.11 -7.82 -7.78
C VAL A 630 -20.62 -8.23 -9.16
N VAL A 631 -19.98 -9.17 -9.84
CA VAL A 631 -20.38 -9.61 -11.19
C VAL A 631 -21.81 -10.14 -11.22
N THR A 632 -22.21 -10.89 -10.19
CA THR A 632 -23.57 -11.46 -10.12
C THR A 632 -24.61 -10.53 -9.52
N GLY A 633 -24.18 -9.41 -8.94
CA GLY A 633 -25.07 -8.48 -8.24
C GLY A 633 -25.54 -8.99 -6.88
N ALA A 634 -24.84 -9.97 -6.28
CA ALA A 634 -25.00 -10.32 -4.87
C ALA A 634 -24.55 -9.14 -3.98
N ALA A 635 -23.61 -8.35 -4.46
CA ALA A 635 -23.23 -7.06 -3.92
C ALA A 635 -23.13 -6.01 -5.05
N GLU A 636 -23.29 -4.71 -4.69
CA GLU A 636 -23.09 -3.59 -5.60
C GLU A 636 -21.64 -3.09 -5.54
N PRO A 637 -20.99 -2.69 -6.67
CA PRO A 637 -19.71 -2.01 -6.62
C PRO A 637 -19.89 -0.65 -5.96
N GLY A 638 -19.27 -0.46 -4.79
CA GLY A 638 -19.45 0.74 -3.96
C GLY A 638 -18.48 1.87 -4.26
N GLY A 639 -17.46 1.60 -5.09
CA GLY A 639 -16.29 2.46 -5.24
C GLY A 639 -16.51 3.73 -6.06
N ARG A 640 -15.71 4.74 -5.72
CA ARG A 640 -15.51 5.99 -6.46
C ARG A 640 -14.02 6.23 -6.60
N LEU A 641 -13.57 6.75 -7.73
CA LEU A 641 -12.15 6.95 -8.00
C LEU A 641 -11.51 7.88 -6.95
N PRO A 642 -10.50 7.42 -6.21
CA PRO A 642 -9.73 8.26 -5.30
C PRO A 642 -8.58 8.99 -6.04
N THR A 643 -8.41 8.71 -7.33
CA THR A 643 -7.36 9.26 -8.20
C THR A 643 -7.89 9.37 -9.62
N THR A 644 -7.46 10.40 -10.34
CA THR A 644 -7.85 10.65 -11.73
C THR A 644 -7.22 9.62 -12.65
N TRP A 645 -7.98 9.11 -13.62
CA TRP A 645 -7.54 8.07 -14.55
C TRP A 645 -7.27 8.65 -15.94
N PRO A 646 -6.03 8.65 -16.45
CA PRO A 646 -5.66 9.28 -17.71
C PRO A 646 -6.16 8.49 -18.92
N ALA A 647 -6.48 9.22 -20.02
CA ALA A 647 -6.74 8.62 -21.32
C ALA A 647 -5.44 8.29 -22.07
N ARG A 648 -4.43 9.12 -21.90
CA ARG A 648 -3.08 9.01 -22.49
C ARG A 648 -2.05 9.51 -21.50
N GLU A 649 -0.87 8.93 -21.54
CA GLU A 649 0.21 9.27 -20.60
C GLU A 649 0.69 10.72 -20.77
N GLU A 650 0.77 11.19 -22.03
CA GLU A 650 1.16 12.56 -22.35
C GLU A 650 0.16 13.64 -21.89
N ASP A 651 -1.06 13.27 -21.52
CA ASP A 651 -2.07 14.20 -21.02
C ASP A 651 -1.95 14.43 -19.50
N VAL A 652 -1.15 13.61 -18.78
CA VAL A 652 -1.01 13.70 -17.33
C VAL A 652 -0.25 14.97 -16.95
N PRO A 653 -0.88 15.92 -16.22
CA PRO A 653 -0.25 17.21 -15.94
C PRO A 653 0.97 17.14 -15.03
N VAL A 654 1.00 16.15 -14.12
CA VAL A 654 2.11 15.92 -13.19
C VAL A 654 2.53 14.45 -13.31
N LEU A 655 3.59 14.18 -14.05
CA LEU A 655 4.05 12.82 -14.35
C LEU A 655 5.43 12.51 -13.78
N ASP A 656 6.31 13.52 -13.64
CA ASP A 656 7.70 13.32 -13.30
C ASP A 656 7.90 12.82 -11.86
N THR A 657 8.65 11.71 -11.72
CA THR A 657 9.11 11.13 -10.46
C THR A 657 10.64 11.10 -10.36
N THR A 658 11.35 11.52 -11.42
CA THR A 658 12.81 11.40 -11.55
C THR A 658 13.49 12.72 -11.18
N PRO A 659 14.36 12.74 -10.14
CA PRO A 659 15.09 13.94 -9.79
C PRO A 659 16.14 14.30 -10.85
N THR A 660 16.36 15.61 -11.02
CA THR A 660 17.45 16.14 -11.83
C THR A 660 18.52 16.70 -10.89
N ASP A 661 19.75 16.17 -10.99
CA ASP A 661 20.85 16.52 -10.08
C ASP A 661 20.46 16.35 -8.59
N GLY A 662 19.70 15.29 -8.25
CA GLY A 662 19.23 14.98 -6.90
C GLY A 662 18.06 15.84 -6.42
N VAL A 663 17.48 16.68 -7.27
CA VAL A 663 16.38 17.58 -6.92
C VAL A 663 15.12 17.23 -7.72
N LEU A 664 14.01 17.00 -7.03
CA LEU A 664 12.67 16.89 -7.63
C LEU A 664 11.87 18.15 -7.28
N ARG A 665 11.47 18.91 -8.31
CA ARG A 665 10.72 20.15 -8.13
C ARG A 665 9.24 19.89 -8.17
N TYR A 666 8.52 20.41 -7.18
CA TYR A 666 7.06 20.42 -7.14
C TYR A 666 6.54 21.76 -7.67
N ASP A 667 6.92 22.05 -8.92
CA ASP A 667 6.63 23.35 -9.57
C ASP A 667 5.13 23.54 -9.86
N GLU A 668 4.35 22.46 -9.85
CA GLU A 668 2.89 22.46 -9.94
C GLU A 668 2.20 23.12 -8.73
N GLY A 669 2.92 23.28 -7.63
CA GLY A 669 2.43 23.95 -6.41
C GLY A 669 1.20 23.25 -5.81
N ILE A 670 0.06 23.96 -5.79
CA ILE A 670 -1.20 23.41 -5.25
C ILE A 670 -2.01 22.59 -6.28
N HIS A 671 -1.49 22.38 -7.47
CA HIS A 671 -2.18 21.72 -8.59
C HIS A 671 -1.65 20.31 -8.82
N ILE A 672 -2.07 19.36 -7.96
CA ILE A 672 -1.86 17.92 -8.16
C ILE A 672 -3.20 17.21 -8.43
N GLY A 673 -3.15 16.00 -8.96
CA GLY A 673 -4.34 15.19 -9.23
C GLY A 673 -5.39 15.94 -10.04
N TYR A 674 -6.68 15.76 -9.73
CA TYR A 674 -7.79 16.44 -10.44
C TYR A 674 -7.66 17.98 -10.46
N ARG A 675 -6.99 18.58 -9.47
CA ARG A 675 -6.75 20.03 -9.45
C ARG A 675 -5.86 20.46 -10.60
N ALA A 676 -4.84 19.65 -10.93
CA ALA A 676 -3.96 19.87 -12.07
C ALA A 676 -4.69 19.67 -13.40
N TRP A 677 -5.50 18.62 -13.52
CA TRP A 677 -6.32 18.37 -14.71
C TRP A 677 -7.29 19.53 -14.99
N LEU A 678 -7.98 19.99 -13.98
CA LEU A 678 -8.87 21.15 -14.10
C LEU A 678 -8.11 22.44 -14.45
N HIS A 679 -6.93 22.63 -13.88
CA HIS A 679 -6.08 23.80 -14.17
C HIS A 679 -5.56 23.77 -15.62
N ALA A 680 -5.14 22.61 -16.10
CA ALA A 680 -4.68 22.39 -17.47
C ALA A 680 -5.84 22.48 -18.50
N GLY A 681 -7.08 22.28 -18.06
CA GLY A 681 -8.26 22.22 -18.94
C GLY A 681 -8.26 21.00 -19.84
N THR A 682 -7.62 19.90 -19.41
CA THR A 682 -7.52 18.62 -20.12
C THR A 682 -8.53 17.63 -19.51
N GLU A 683 -9.20 16.85 -20.37
CA GLU A 683 -10.17 15.86 -19.93
C GLU A 683 -9.48 14.50 -19.72
N PRO A 684 -9.60 13.86 -18.52
CA PRO A 684 -9.11 12.52 -18.28
C PRO A 684 -10.04 11.45 -18.88
N ALA A 685 -9.62 10.17 -18.87
CA ALA A 685 -10.52 9.06 -19.22
C ALA A 685 -11.66 8.94 -18.20
N HIS A 686 -11.31 9.01 -16.92
CA HIS A 686 -12.29 9.02 -15.82
C HIS A 686 -11.83 10.01 -14.75
N ALA A 687 -12.73 10.88 -14.34
CA ALA A 687 -12.45 11.95 -13.40
C ALA A 687 -12.42 11.45 -11.94
N PHE A 688 -11.73 12.16 -11.07
CA PHE A 688 -11.76 11.97 -9.63
C PHE A 688 -13.21 11.92 -9.10
N GLY A 689 -13.50 10.95 -8.24
CA GLY A 689 -14.83 10.74 -7.67
C GLY A 689 -15.79 9.95 -8.57
N HIS A 690 -15.44 9.66 -9.84
CA HIS A 690 -16.30 8.89 -10.76
C HIS A 690 -16.46 7.44 -10.31
N GLY A 691 -17.67 6.90 -10.51
CA GLY A 691 -18.00 5.49 -10.30
C GLY A 691 -19.49 5.26 -10.45
N LEU A 692 -19.85 4.13 -11.08
CA LEU A 692 -21.23 3.71 -11.33
C LEU A 692 -21.65 2.68 -10.27
N GLY A 693 -22.96 2.55 -10.04
CA GLY A 693 -23.58 1.49 -9.26
C GLY A 693 -24.63 0.75 -10.06
N TYR A 694 -25.35 -0.15 -9.39
CA TYR A 694 -26.45 -0.91 -10.00
C TYR A 694 -27.82 -0.25 -9.76
N THR A 695 -27.83 0.88 -9.08
CA THR A 695 -29.02 1.72 -8.85
C THR A 695 -28.76 3.16 -9.31
N THR A 696 -29.79 3.97 -9.36
CA THR A 696 -29.72 5.37 -9.79
C THR A 696 -30.08 6.31 -8.62
N TRP A 697 -29.55 7.52 -8.68
CA TRP A 697 -29.71 8.50 -7.60
C TRP A 697 -30.12 9.87 -8.12
N ASP A 698 -30.91 10.57 -7.31
CA ASP A 698 -31.25 11.97 -7.52
C ASP A 698 -30.82 12.81 -6.32
N LEU A 699 -30.23 13.95 -6.60
CA LEU A 699 -29.88 14.96 -5.61
C LEU A 699 -30.90 16.09 -5.64
N GLY A 700 -31.52 16.38 -4.49
CA GLY A 700 -32.32 17.58 -4.35
C GLY A 700 -31.48 18.85 -4.19
N ALA A 701 -32.10 19.99 -4.27
CA ALA A 701 -31.42 21.27 -4.16
C ALA A 701 -30.79 21.46 -2.76
N PRO A 702 -29.46 21.73 -2.68
CA PRO A 702 -28.79 21.96 -1.42
C PRO A 702 -29.14 23.32 -0.82
N THR A 703 -29.10 23.39 0.51
CA THR A 703 -29.07 24.64 1.25
C THR A 703 -27.77 24.75 2.05
N ALA A 704 -27.15 25.92 2.01
CA ALA A 704 -25.91 26.17 2.73
C ALA A 704 -26.06 27.36 3.69
N THR A 705 -25.58 27.20 4.92
CA THR A 705 -25.57 28.26 5.94
C THR A 705 -24.19 28.40 6.54
N ALA A 706 -23.71 29.66 6.64
CA ALA A 706 -22.46 29.99 7.31
C ALA A 706 -22.68 30.17 8.81
N GLY A 707 -21.80 29.57 9.60
CA GLY A 707 -21.66 29.72 11.03
C GLY A 707 -20.20 29.70 11.43
N ASP A 708 -19.89 29.05 12.55
CA ASP A 708 -18.47 28.66 12.89
C ASP A 708 -17.91 27.78 11.81
N ASP A 709 -18.69 26.80 11.34
CA ASP A 709 -18.49 26.02 10.13
C ASP A 709 -19.62 26.29 9.12
N VAL A 710 -19.50 25.74 7.92
CA VAL A 710 -20.56 25.75 6.92
C VAL A 710 -21.38 24.47 7.06
N THR A 711 -22.68 24.60 7.27
CA THR A 711 -23.61 23.47 7.21
C THR A 711 -24.28 23.45 5.84
N LEU A 712 -24.17 22.32 5.15
CA LEU A 712 -24.82 22.04 3.86
C LEU A 712 -25.79 20.87 4.05
N THR A 713 -27.04 21.05 3.65
CA THR A 713 -28.08 20.02 3.72
C THR A 713 -28.74 19.83 2.36
N LEU A 714 -29.00 18.56 2.01
CA LEU A 714 -29.71 18.21 0.77
C LEU A 714 -30.38 16.84 0.88
N PRO A 715 -31.55 16.64 0.23
CA PRO A 715 -32.13 15.31 0.11
C PRO A 715 -31.43 14.52 -0.99
N VAL A 716 -31.22 13.22 -0.73
CA VAL A 716 -30.63 12.24 -1.66
C VAL A 716 -31.59 11.07 -1.80
N THR A 717 -32.03 10.78 -2.99
CA THR A 717 -33.05 9.76 -3.26
C THR A 717 -32.47 8.62 -4.09
N ASN A 718 -32.63 7.38 -3.65
CA ASN A 718 -32.44 6.21 -4.51
C ASN A 718 -33.62 6.10 -5.47
N THR A 719 -33.42 6.39 -6.74
CA THR A 719 -34.47 6.39 -7.78
C THR A 719 -34.52 5.09 -8.59
N GLY A 720 -33.61 4.15 -8.30
CA GLY A 720 -33.56 2.85 -9.00
C GLY A 720 -34.40 1.78 -8.31
N GLU A 721 -34.19 0.53 -8.72
CA GLU A 721 -34.97 -0.64 -8.30
C GLU A 721 -34.22 -1.54 -7.28
N ARG A 722 -33.01 -1.18 -6.89
CA ARG A 722 -32.12 -1.94 -5.96
C ARG A 722 -31.71 -1.05 -4.81
N ALA A 723 -31.55 -1.65 -3.63
CA ALA A 723 -30.77 -1.02 -2.55
C ALA A 723 -29.35 -0.75 -3.03
N GLY A 724 -28.76 0.36 -2.63
CA GLY A 724 -27.42 0.70 -3.09
C GLY A 724 -26.75 1.78 -2.25
N LYS A 725 -25.54 2.10 -2.67
CA LYS A 725 -24.68 3.11 -2.08
C LYS A 725 -24.32 4.20 -3.10
N THR A 726 -24.24 5.42 -2.64
CA THR A 726 -23.61 6.52 -3.39
C THR A 726 -22.75 7.37 -2.48
N VAL A 727 -21.90 8.20 -3.07
CA VAL A 727 -21.09 9.20 -2.36
C VAL A 727 -21.47 10.58 -2.90
N VAL A 728 -22.03 11.40 -2.04
CA VAL A 728 -22.26 12.81 -2.32
C VAL A 728 -20.96 13.56 -2.11
N GLN A 729 -20.51 14.30 -3.11
CA GLN A 729 -19.25 15.04 -3.08
C GLN A 729 -19.53 16.53 -3.17
N VAL A 730 -18.83 17.33 -2.36
CA VAL A 730 -18.98 18.79 -2.30
C VAL A 730 -17.65 19.45 -2.60
N TYR A 731 -17.63 20.21 -3.68
CA TYR A 731 -16.44 20.97 -4.12
C TYR A 731 -16.67 22.45 -3.95
N ALA A 732 -15.72 23.16 -3.37
CA ALA A 732 -15.74 24.61 -3.33
C ALA A 732 -15.09 25.22 -4.57
N SER A 733 -15.57 26.37 -5.01
CA SER A 733 -14.89 27.25 -5.95
C SER A 733 -15.06 28.71 -5.55
N ARG A 734 -14.21 29.57 -6.10
CA ARG A 734 -14.30 31.01 -5.86
C ARG A 734 -14.01 31.77 -7.17
N GLY A 735 -14.99 32.52 -7.65
CA GLY A 735 -14.90 33.23 -8.93
C GLY A 735 -13.90 34.40 -8.92
N GLU A 736 -13.78 35.12 -7.78
CA GLU A 736 -12.84 36.21 -7.58
C GLU A 736 -12.00 35.93 -6.34
N SER A 737 -10.69 35.80 -6.50
CA SER A 737 -9.74 35.56 -5.42
C SER A 737 -8.50 36.44 -5.60
N ALA A 738 -7.97 36.95 -4.48
CA ALA A 738 -6.73 37.71 -4.46
C ALA A 738 -5.49 36.81 -4.53
N VAL A 739 -5.67 35.50 -4.31
CA VAL A 739 -4.63 34.49 -4.36
C VAL A 739 -5.00 33.43 -5.39
N GLU A 740 -4.01 32.73 -5.89
CA GLU A 740 -4.24 31.55 -6.72
C GLU A 740 -5.08 30.51 -5.98
N ARG A 741 -6.04 29.90 -6.68
CA ARG A 741 -6.91 28.84 -6.16
C ARG A 741 -7.04 27.73 -7.19
N PRO A 742 -7.21 26.48 -6.77
CA PRO A 742 -7.69 25.46 -7.70
C PRO A 742 -9.04 25.90 -8.33
N VAL A 743 -9.31 25.47 -9.54
CA VAL A 743 -10.60 25.72 -10.22
C VAL A 743 -11.76 25.29 -9.31
N ARG A 744 -11.57 24.14 -8.64
CA ARG A 744 -12.42 23.66 -7.53
C ARG A 744 -11.63 22.69 -6.67
N TRP A 745 -12.03 22.51 -5.41
CA TRP A 745 -11.38 21.60 -4.48
C TRP A 745 -12.42 20.93 -3.56
N LEU A 746 -12.20 19.67 -3.20
CA LEU A 746 -13.06 18.92 -2.29
C LEU A 746 -13.08 19.60 -0.90
N VAL A 747 -14.28 19.80 -0.35
CA VAL A 747 -14.47 20.35 0.99
C VAL A 747 -15.31 19.46 1.89
N GLY A 748 -15.91 18.40 1.34
CA GLY A 748 -16.61 17.37 2.09
C GLY A 748 -17.25 16.32 1.22
N HIS A 749 -17.57 15.20 1.84
CA HIS A 749 -18.29 14.09 1.21
C HIS A 749 -19.16 13.37 2.22
N ALA A 750 -20.16 12.62 1.73
CA ALA A 750 -20.99 11.76 2.57
C ALA A 750 -21.36 10.48 1.84
N VAL A 751 -21.26 9.36 2.54
CA VAL A 751 -21.78 8.07 2.07
C VAL A 751 -23.27 7.98 2.36
N VAL A 752 -24.05 7.62 1.35
CA VAL A 752 -25.51 7.42 1.47
C VAL A 752 -25.83 5.99 1.05
N ARG A 753 -26.56 5.26 1.88
CA ARG A 753 -27.09 3.93 1.58
C ARG A 753 -28.61 3.96 1.75
N ALA A 754 -29.36 3.58 0.70
CA ALA A 754 -30.82 3.62 0.74
C ALA A 754 -31.47 2.51 -0.07
N GLU A 755 -32.65 2.08 0.40
CA GLU A 755 -33.56 1.21 -0.33
C GLU A 755 -34.20 1.94 -1.51
N PRO A 756 -34.75 1.23 -2.52
CA PRO A 756 -35.46 1.85 -3.62
C PRO A 756 -36.56 2.82 -3.18
N GLY A 757 -36.54 4.01 -3.75
CA GLY A 757 -37.53 5.07 -3.48
C GLY A 757 -37.34 5.78 -2.14
N VAL A 758 -36.33 5.43 -1.34
CA VAL A 758 -36.05 6.11 -0.06
C VAL A 758 -35.26 7.38 -0.32
N THR A 759 -35.63 8.43 0.37
CA THR A 759 -34.92 9.72 0.42
C THR A 759 -34.30 9.89 1.80
N ASP A 760 -33.00 10.15 1.86
CA ASP A 760 -32.27 10.54 3.06
C ASP A 760 -31.91 12.03 3.01
N ASP A 761 -32.11 12.74 4.12
CA ASP A 761 -31.64 14.11 4.29
C ASP A 761 -30.18 14.08 4.77
N VAL A 762 -29.27 14.41 3.87
CA VAL A 762 -27.83 14.49 4.17
C VAL A 762 -27.49 15.85 4.76
N GLU A 763 -26.83 15.86 5.92
CA GLU A 763 -26.22 17.04 6.51
C GLU A 763 -24.70 16.90 6.53
N LEU A 764 -24.01 17.85 5.91
CA LEU A 764 -22.55 17.95 5.89
C LEU A 764 -22.11 19.18 6.67
N ARG A 765 -21.20 18.95 7.61
CA ARG A 765 -20.52 20.02 8.33
C ARG A 765 -19.14 20.22 7.73
N LEU A 766 -18.97 21.32 7.00
CA LEU A 766 -17.76 21.68 6.30
C LEU A 766 -16.95 22.65 7.17
N ALA A 767 -15.85 22.18 7.72
CA ALA A 767 -15.00 23.01 8.58
C ALA A 767 -14.57 24.29 7.85
N ARG A 768 -14.67 25.44 8.51
CA ARG A 768 -14.28 26.73 7.92
C ARG A 768 -12.83 26.74 7.42
N ARG A 769 -11.97 25.94 8.06
CA ARG A 769 -10.58 25.72 7.71
C ARG A 769 -10.41 25.17 6.27
N ARG A 770 -11.36 24.40 5.75
CA ARG A 770 -11.33 23.80 4.38
C ARG A 770 -11.49 24.86 3.27
N PHE A 771 -11.85 26.11 3.61
CA PHE A 771 -11.93 27.25 2.69
C PHE A 771 -10.70 28.17 2.78
N ALA A 772 -9.81 27.91 3.73
CA ALA A 772 -8.61 28.70 3.95
C ALA A 772 -7.53 28.42 2.91
N HIS A 773 -6.59 29.33 2.80
CA HIS A 773 -5.30 29.18 2.15
C HIS A 773 -4.19 29.56 3.13
N TRP A 774 -3.00 29.12 2.82
CA TRP A 774 -1.83 29.46 3.63
C TRP A 774 -1.14 30.73 3.11
N ALA A 775 -0.96 31.71 3.98
CA ALA A 775 -0.18 32.94 3.73
C ALA A 775 0.38 33.43 5.09
N ASP A 776 1.53 32.88 5.49
CA ASP A 776 2.12 33.06 6.84
C ASP A 776 1.13 32.78 7.99
N GLY A 777 0.20 31.84 7.74
CA GLY A 777 -0.94 31.47 8.59
C GLY A 777 -2.18 31.21 7.78
N TRP A 778 -3.16 30.52 8.38
CA TRP A 778 -4.40 30.15 7.69
C TRP A 778 -5.35 31.33 7.58
N GLN A 779 -5.76 31.62 6.36
CA GLN A 779 -6.64 32.77 6.05
C GLN A 779 -7.82 32.31 5.18
N VAL A 780 -9.03 32.69 5.60
CA VAL A 780 -10.23 32.57 4.79
C VAL A 780 -10.50 33.93 4.15
N GLU A 781 -10.48 34.01 2.82
CA GLU A 781 -10.84 35.25 2.12
C GLU A 781 -12.32 35.54 2.35
N PRO A 782 -12.71 36.78 2.78
CA PRO A 782 -14.10 37.15 2.93
C PRO A 782 -14.81 37.23 1.57
N GLY A 783 -16.06 36.79 1.51
CA GLY A 783 -16.90 36.85 0.31
C GLY A 783 -17.54 35.52 -0.09
N GLY A 784 -18.05 35.47 -1.32
CA GLY A 784 -18.81 34.32 -1.81
C GLY A 784 -17.95 33.15 -2.19
N TYR A 785 -18.39 31.94 -1.82
CA TYR A 785 -17.92 30.67 -2.27
C TYR A 785 -19.08 29.88 -2.87
N ASP A 786 -18.86 29.27 -4.02
CA ASP A 786 -19.83 28.37 -4.61
C ASP A 786 -19.49 26.92 -4.19
N LEU A 787 -20.51 26.23 -3.70
CA LEU A 787 -20.46 24.83 -3.28
C LEU A 787 -21.15 24.00 -4.35
N HIS A 788 -20.35 23.30 -5.14
CA HIS A 788 -20.82 22.40 -6.19
C HIS A 788 -21.04 21.01 -5.60
N VAL A 789 -22.26 20.50 -5.73
CA VAL A 789 -22.66 19.20 -5.20
C VAL A 789 -22.92 18.24 -6.33
N GLY A 790 -22.35 17.04 -6.26
CA GLY A 790 -22.48 16.03 -7.29
C GLY A 790 -21.97 14.67 -6.88
N PHE A 791 -21.72 13.83 -7.88
CA PHE A 791 -21.24 12.46 -7.72
C PHE A 791 -19.77 12.27 -8.16
N ALA A 792 -19.21 13.26 -8.87
CA ALA A 792 -17.81 13.32 -9.27
C ALA A 792 -17.40 14.77 -9.49
N VAL A 793 -16.12 15.05 -9.64
CA VAL A 793 -15.61 16.41 -9.88
C VAL A 793 -16.10 17.00 -11.22
N ASP A 794 -16.49 16.16 -12.17
CA ASP A 794 -17.06 16.51 -13.47
C ASP A 794 -18.57 16.24 -13.58
N ASP A 795 -19.19 15.55 -12.61
CA ASP A 795 -20.64 15.28 -12.54
C ASP A 795 -21.28 16.09 -11.40
N LEU A 796 -21.36 17.41 -11.59
CA LEU A 796 -21.91 18.36 -10.63
C LEU A 796 -23.38 18.66 -10.99
N ARG A 797 -24.27 18.46 -10.03
CA ARG A 797 -25.72 18.55 -10.24
C ARG A 797 -26.32 19.86 -9.74
N HIS A 798 -25.80 20.37 -8.64
CA HIS A 798 -26.29 21.56 -7.99
C HIS A 798 -25.16 22.47 -7.53
N THR A 799 -25.52 23.76 -7.32
CA THR A 799 -24.64 24.74 -6.71
C THR A 799 -25.39 25.54 -5.64
N ALA A 800 -24.81 25.65 -4.46
CA ALA A 800 -25.25 26.59 -3.41
C ALA A 800 -24.14 27.61 -3.18
N THR A 801 -24.49 28.84 -2.83
CA THR A 801 -23.48 29.86 -2.53
C THR A 801 -23.51 30.18 -1.03
N VAL A 802 -22.33 30.30 -0.43
CA VAL A 802 -22.17 30.73 0.96
C VAL A 802 -21.23 31.92 1.03
N THR A 803 -21.46 32.83 1.98
CA THR A 803 -20.58 33.99 2.24
C THR A 803 -19.84 33.78 3.55
N LEU A 804 -18.51 33.78 3.49
CA LEU A 804 -17.58 33.56 4.63
C LEU A 804 -16.91 34.89 5.07
#